data_42a7f60d2aaab760229563ee31d603ed
#
_entry.id   42a7f60d2aaab760229563ee31d603ed
#
_cell.length_a   1.000
_cell.length_b   1.000
_cell.length_c   1.000
_cell.angle_alpha   90.00
_cell.angle_beta   90.00
_cell.angle_gamma   90.00
#
_symmetry.space_group_name_H-M   'P 1'
#
loop_
_entity.id
_entity.type
_entity.pdbx_description
1 polymer ?
#
loop_
_entity_poly.entity_id
_entity_poly.type
_entity_poly.pdbx_seq_one_letter_code
_entity_poly.pdbx_strand_id
1 'polypeptide(L)'
;MLKDIVNYKGINVKKELYPIIKYIEDVDKYKDELGRLSSSWDMLALLGQLGDINIDIGKTKENFLNLTSILLNHLSEQQIKKVTQEMKFKSCVAIDVLIRNLFERTADIGFLATDNDIRIFIQTYVSKYNDESLILRQNIQKRFKEYVSKYSIYFDIVLLDVNGKVMVRLNDDIKTEKVETSFIQKVLNSNDDYVETYKYHDFIPQYNKSLVYSYKVTKTNDSNSDNLGVLALCFRFKDEMKEIFNNLVDPKNKECLTILDEDGFVIASSDKEHIDLGVNLPIVLNENYKIVSFKGRDYLAKTCKTKGYQGFYGLKWYGHIMIPLDYAFLSDEINSLDVDYNIINSMMDNEQHFSKELKDVFYKSKTIQDNLGRVIWNGNIAQSKLNSVNREFSKSLLNEIGVTGNKANSSLSNLNQTIISSILKDSQFLSSLAIDIMDRNLYERANDCRWWALTSYFREAFDDYNSLPDKKEEITSILHCINGLYTIYTNILVFDKNAKVIAVSNKNYEYLIGKILTQEWVEKTLRLSDTSKYSVSKFEKSALYNNESTYIYSSAIRSFNDEKKITGGIAVVFDSTPQFNSMLDECLPKDTDGNKISGVFAIFANKDKQIISSTNSSFEVDSYLNLEDKLFTLKNAQQSSQIIEMDNNYYAVGVKCSNGYREYKSRVDDYKNDVLCFVFISIGKKESNVFLNNSTSKFLTTSKSKYTPTSVELATFCLGKKLLAVNAKNVIESIGIEELQTSIDMDKKNHFKGMVLHKDKLVSVLDIRDFVNEEITNEKLTNIILVEYDKDNIEHCVGILVSSLETVSVVEEKSIQHIQNHFLGTGTLVESIVEINDFENSKVAMVLDIKKIDENLTKRI
;
A
#
# COMPACT_ATOMS: atom_id res chain seq x y z
N MET A 1 -2.48 -22.62 -28.04
CA MET A 1 -2.82 -21.19 -27.76
C MET A 1 -4.26 -20.78 -28.07
N LEU A 2 -5.04 -21.46 -28.90
CA LEU A 2 -6.45 -21.08 -29.23
C LEU A 2 -7.54 -21.71 -28.34
N LYS A 3 -7.21 -22.58 -27.37
CA LYS A 3 -8.22 -23.26 -26.52
C LYS A 3 -8.67 -22.52 -25.25
N ASP A 4 -8.01 -21.38 -24.93
CA ASP A 4 -8.21 -20.69 -23.65
C ASP A 4 -8.82 -19.29 -23.79
N ILE A 5 -9.42 -18.98 -24.94
CA ILE A 5 -10.04 -17.68 -25.22
C ILE A 5 -11.53 -17.86 -25.43
N VAL A 6 -12.34 -17.02 -24.79
CA VAL A 6 -13.80 -16.95 -24.91
C VAL A 6 -14.20 -15.56 -25.37
N ASN A 7 -15.18 -15.48 -26.26
CA ASN A 7 -15.69 -14.17 -26.67
C ASN A 7 -16.70 -13.64 -25.62
N TYR A 8 -16.38 -12.51 -25.02
CA TYR A 8 -17.25 -11.77 -24.12
C TYR A 8 -17.72 -10.48 -24.79
N LYS A 9 -18.98 -10.44 -25.26
CA LYS A 9 -19.59 -9.26 -25.88
C LYS A 9 -18.72 -8.60 -26.99
N GLY A 10 -18.11 -9.42 -27.85
CA GLY A 10 -17.28 -8.96 -28.99
C GLY A 10 -15.77 -8.84 -28.69
N ILE A 11 -15.32 -9.10 -27.48
CA ILE A 11 -13.92 -9.04 -27.06
C ILE A 11 -13.41 -10.44 -26.73
N ASN A 12 -12.19 -10.73 -27.12
CA ASN A 12 -11.52 -11.98 -26.79
C ASN A 12 -10.96 -11.92 -25.37
N VAL A 13 -11.47 -12.78 -24.46
CA VAL A 13 -11.14 -12.80 -23.04
C VAL A 13 -10.57 -14.17 -22.67
N LYS A 14 -9.60 -14.21 -21.76
CA LYS A 14 -9.10 -15.46 -21.20
C LYS A 14 -10.24 -16.21 -20.47
N LYS A 15 -10.31 -17.51 -20.67
CA LYS A 15 -11.39 -18.37 -20.12
C LYS A 15 -11.50 -18.27 -18.60
N GLU A 16 -10.39 -18.12 -17.91
CA GLU A 16 -10.31 -17.97 -16.45
C GLU A 16 -11.00 -16.68 -15.93
N LEU A 17 -10.98 -15.62 -16.75
CA LEU A 17 -11.58 -14.33 -16.41
C LEU A 17 -13.09 -14.29 -16.66
N TYR A 18 -13.59 -15.15 -17.54
CA TYR A 18 -14.98 -15.12 -17.99
C TYR A 18 -16.04 -15.13 -16.87
N PRO A 19 -15.90 -15.92 -15.78
CA PRO A 19 -16.89 -15.93 -14.69
C PRO A 19 -16.96 -14.61 -13.92
N ILE A 20 -15.85 -13.83 -13.93
CA ILE A 20 -15.65 -12.66 -13.06
C ILE A 20 -15.80 -11.36 -13.83
N ILE A 21 -15.40 -11.33 -15.11
CA ILE A 21 -15.27 -10.11 -15.90
C ILE A 21 -16.53 -9.25 -15.94
N LYS A 22 -17.70 -9.87 -15.89
CA LYS A 22 -19.00 -9.19 -15.86
C LYS A 22 -19.28 -8.37 -14.60
N TYR A 23 -18.48 -8.61 -13.53
CA TYR A 23 -18.61 -7.91 -12.26
C TYR A 23 -17.56 -6.79 -12.10
N ILE A 24 -16.60 -6.70 -13.05
CA ILE A 24 -15.57 -5.64 -13.01
C ILE A 24 -16.13 -4.42 -13.71
N GLU A 25 -16.64 -3.46 -12.94
CA GLU A 25 -17.34 -2.27 -13.44
C GLU A 25 -16.47 -1.43 -14.37
N ASP A 26 -15.20 -1.24 -14.05
CA ASP A 26 -14.25 -0.50 -14.89
C ASP A 26 -14.08 -1.15 -16.27
N VAL A 27 -14.06 -2.48 -16.34
CA VAL A 27 -13.92 -3.21 -17.61
C VAL A 27 -15.14 -3.01 -18.51
N ASP A 28 -16.36 -3.08 -17.97
CA ASP A 28 -17.58 -2.83 -18.74
C ASP A 28 -17.64 -1.37 -19.23
N LYS A 29 -17.25 -0.41 -18.39
CA LYS A 29 -17.17 1.01 -18.72
C LYS A 29 -16.19 1.28 -19.86
N TYR A 30 -14.94 0.83 -19.73
CA TYR A 30 -13.91 0.98 -20.75
C TYR A 30 -14.28 0.23 -22.03
N LYS A 31 -14.85 -0.95 -21.92
CA LYS A 31 -15.35 -1.70 -23.08
C LYS A 31 -16.40 -0.92 -23.87
N ASP A 32 -17.35 -0.30 -23.19
CA ASP A 32 -18.40 0.49 -23.84
C ASP A 32 -17.84 1.77 -24.51
N GLU A 33 -16.85 2.41 -23.87
CA GLU A 33 -16.13 3.54 -24.49
C GLU A 33 -15.36 3.10 -25.73
N LEU A 34 -14.57 2.03 -25.62
CA LEU A 34 -13.77 1.49 -26.72
C LEU A 34 -14.63 0.88 -27.84
N GLY A 35 -15.80 0.32 -27.50
CA GLY A 35 -16.79 -0.15 -28.46
C GLY A 35 -17.39 0.99 -29.28
N ARG A 36 -17.71 2.13 -28.65
CA ARG A 36 -18.14 3.35 -29.36
C ARG A 36 -17.05 3.88 -30.30
N LEU A 37 -15.81 3.88 -29.84
CA LEU A 37 -14.66 4.27 -30.66
C LEU A 37 -14.48 3.32 -31.86
N SER A 38 -14.64 2.00 -31.68
CA SER A 38 -14.60 1.04 -32.80
C SER A 38 -15.68 1.30 -33.85
N SER A 39 -16.90 1.63 -33.43
CA SER A 39 -17.99 2.00 -34.35
C SER A 39 -17.70 3.31 -35.09
N SER A 40 -17.08 4.29 -34.43
CA SER A 40 -16.60 5.52 -35.08
C SER A 40 -15.56 5.22 -36.15
N TRP A 41 -14.64 4.26 -35.93
CA TRP A 41 -13.67 3.82 -36.93
C TRP A 41 -14.35 3.21 -38.18
N ASP A 42 -15.40 2.40 -38.00
CA ASP A 42 -16.16 1.85 -39.13
C ASP A 42 -16.81 2.94 -39.98
N MET A 43 -17.40 3.92 -39.32
CA MET A 43 -18.00 5.07 -40.00
C MET A 43 -16.97 5.91 -40.75
N LEU A 44 -15.80 6.13 -40.12
CA LEU A 44 -14.70 6.88 -40.71
C LEU A 44 -14.09 6.14 -41.92
N ALA A 45 -13.93 4.81 -41.85
CA ALA A 45 -13.49 4.00 -42.99
C ALA A 45 -14.47 4.11 -44.19
N LEU A 46 -15.76 4.03 -43.93
CA LEU A 46 -16.79 4.16 -44.95
C LEU A 46 -16.82 5.55 -45.60
N LEU A 47 -16.68 6.58 -44.76
CA LEU A 47 -16.64 7.99 -45.21
C LEU A 47 -15.35 8.28 -46.02
N GLY A 48 -14.21 7.69 -45.61
CA GLY A 48 -12.95 7.80 -46.35
C GLY A 48 -13.03 7.21 -47.77
N GLN A 49 -13.65 6.03 -47.88
CA GLN A 49 -13.92 5.41 -49.19
C GLN A 49 -14.82 6.24 -50.07
N LEU A 50 -15.88 6.87 -49.53
CA LEU A 50 -16.80 7.75 -50.24
C LEU A 50 -16.13 9.07 -50.66
N GLY A 51 -15.13 9.54 -49.90
CA GLY A 51 -14.42 10.79 -50.21
C GLY A 51 -13.21 10.64 -51.12
N ASP A 52 -12.95 9.45 -51.64
CA ASP A 52 -11.76 9.13 -52.48
C ASP A 52 -10.44 9.45 -51.79
N ILE A 53 -10.47 9.41 -50.45
CA ILE A 53 -9.28 9.57 -49.58
C ILE A 53 -8.75 8.17 -49.32
N ASN A 54 -7.63 7.82 -49.94
CA ASN A 54 -7.00 6.49 -49.75
C ASN A 54 -6.26 6.40 -48.41
N ILE A 55 -7.02 6.14 -47.33
CA ILE A 55 -6.51 6.00 -45.96
C ILE A 55 -6.70 4.55 -45.57
N ASP A 56 -5.62 3.86 -45.19
CA ASP A 56 -5.70 2.50 -44.64
C ASP A 56 -6.13 2.52 -43.16
N ILE A 57 -7.44 2.84 -42.97
CA ILE A 57 -8.07 2.81 -41.62
C ILE A 57 -8.28 1.37 -41.14
N GLY A 58 -8.31 0.38 -42.03
CA GLY A 58 -8.58 -1.02 -41.70
C GLY A 58 -7.54 -1.62 -40.76
N LYS A 59 -6.25 -1.46 -41.07
CA LYS A 59 -5.13 -1.92 -40.26
C LYS A 59 -5.09 -1.22 -38.90
N THR A 60 -5.38 0.08 -38.87
CA THR A 60 -5.43 0.85 -37.64
C THR A 60 -6.56 0.38 -36.72
N LYS A 61 -7.76 0.10 -37.29
CA LYS A 61 -8.88 -0.49 -36.54
C LYS A 61 -8.53 -1.87 -35.97
N GLU A 62 -7.94 -2.75 -36.76
CA GLU A 62 -7.53 -4.09 -36.30
C GLU A 62 -6.54 -4.01 -35.15
N ASN A 63 -5.52 -3.16 -35.28
CA ASN A 63 -4.55 -2.92 -34.22
C ASN A 63 -5.23 -2.36 -32.94
N PHE A 64 -6.20 -1.46 -33.08
CA PHE A 64 -6.94 -0.90 -31.96
C PHE A 64 -7.81 -1.95 -31.24
N LEU A 65 -8.49 -2.83 -31.98
CA LEU A 65 -9.29 -3.91 -31.39
C LEU A 65 -8.40 -4.93 -30.65
N ASN A 66 -7.26 -5.28 -31.22
CA ASN A 66 -6.28 -6.16 -30.59
C ASN A 66 -5.74 -5.51 -29.30
N LEU A 67 -5.41 -4.23 -29.34
CA LEU A 67 -4.96 -3.45 -28.18
C LEU A 67 -6.04 -3.45 -27.09
N THR A 68 -7.28 -3.18 -27.46
CA THR A 68 -8.43 -3.18 -26.54
C THR A 68 -8.58 -4.52 -25.84
N SER A 69 -8.50 -5.62 -26.59
CA SER A 69 -8.60 -6.96 -26.00
C SER A 69 -7.48 -7.22 -24.97
N ILE A 70 -6.25 -6.88 -25.30
CA ILE A 70 -5.10 -7.05 -24.40
C ILE A 70 -5.27 -6.18 -23.14
N LEU A 71 -5.65 -4.92 -23.30
CA LEU A 71 -5.88 -3.98 -22.21
C LEU A 71 -6.95 -4.47 -21.22
N LEU A 72 -8.11 -4.88 -21.74
CA LEU A 72 -9.21 -5.32 -20.87
C LEU A 72 -8.90 -6.62 -20.15
N ASN A 73 -8.19 -7.55 -20.79
CA ASN A 73 -7.70 -8.76 -20.11
C ASN A 73 -6.74 -8.40 -18.98
N HIS A 74 -5.78 -7.53 -19.24
CA HIS A 74 -4.81 -7.07 -18.26
C HIS A 74 -5.44 -6.32 -17.10
N LEU A 75 -6.36 -5.39 -17.38
CA LEU A 75 -7.12 -4.67 -16.36
C LEU A 75 -7.88 -5.64 -15.46
N SER A 76 -8.55 -6.63 -16.08
CA SER A 76 -9.26 -7.67 -15.33
C SER A 76 -8.33 -8.48 -14.44
N GLU A 77 -7.19 -8.93 -14.95
CA GLU A 77 -6.18 -9.67 -14.17
C GLU A 77 -5.64 -8.84 -13.00
N GLN A 78 -5.33 -7.56 -13.24
CA GLN A 78 -4.84 -6.66 -12.18
C GLN A 78 -5.89 -6.42 -11.10
N GLN A 79 -7.15 -6.19 -11.48
CA GLN A 79 -8.24 -6.02 -10.51
C GLN A 79 -8.46 -7.29 -9.69
N ILE A 80 -8.47 -8.46 -10.30
CA ILE A 80 -8.59 -9.75 -9.58
C ILE A 80 -7.39 -9.95 -8.66
N LYS A 81 -6.17 -9.71 -9.14
CA LYS A 81 -4.95 -9.85 -8.36
C LYS A 81 -4.98 -8.92 -7.13
N LYS A 82 -5.40 -7.66 -7.31
CA LYS A 82 -5.55 -6.69 -6.24
C LYS A 82 -6.53 -7.17 -5.18
N VAL A 83 -7.76 -7.50 -5.57
CA VAL A 83 -8.81 -7.95 -4.64
C VAL A 83 -8.37 -9.21 -3.90
N THR A 84 -7.78 -10.18 -4.60
CA THR A 84 -7.34 -11.44 -3.98
C THR A 84 -6.14 -11.25 -3.04
N GLN A 85 -5.23 -10.32 -3.34
CA GLN A 85 -4.15 -9.95 -2.43
C GLN A 85 -4.67 -9.25 -1.18
N GLU A 86 -5.62 -8.34 -1.32
CA GLU A 86 -6.28 -7.68 -0.19
C GLU A 86 -7.04 -8.68 0.68
N MET A 87 -7.79 -9.61 0.08
CA MET A 87 -8.47 -10.69 0.79
C MET A 87 -7.48 -11.57 1.57
N LYS A 88 -6.41 -12.03 0.91
CA LYS A 88 -5.34 -12.80 1.56
C LYS A 88 -4.77 -12.03 2.74
N PHE A 89 -4.47 -10.76 2.53
CA PHE A 89 -3.89 -9.91 3.54
C PHE A 89 -4.84 -9.76 4.75
N LYS A 90 -6.10 -9.34 4.54
CA LYS A 90 -7.08 -9.16 5.63
C LYS A 90 -7.33 -10.45 6.41
N SER A 91 -7.45 -11.58 5.71
CA SER A 91 -7.65 -12.88 6.37
C SER A 91 -6.43 -13.34 7.18
N CYS A 92 -5.20 -13.10 6.66
CA CYS A 92 -3.98 -13.42 7.41
C CYS A 92 -3.82 -12.51 8.63
N VAL A 93 -4.03 -11.20 8.47
CA VAL A 93 -3.92 -10.24 9.57
C VAL A 93 -4.93 -10.55 10.68
N ALA A 94 -6.18 -10.87 10.33
CA ALA A 94 -7.20 -11.19 11.33
C ALA A 94 -6.77 -12.35 12.24
N ILE A 95 -6.22 -13.41 11.68
CA ILE A 95 -5.77 -14.55 12.47
C ILE A 95 -4.44 -14.28 13.18
N ASP A 96 -3.48 -13.58 12.56
CA ASP A 96 -2.18 -13.31 13.16
C ASP A 96 -2.31 -12.33 14.35
N VAL A 97 -3.15 -11.29 14.23
CA VAL A 97 -3.49 -10.38 15.33
C VAL A 97 -4.16 -11.14 16.47
N LEU A 98 -5.13 -12.01 16.16
CA LEU A 98 -5.76 -12.85 17.17
C LEU A 98 -4.73 -13.72 17.91
N ILE A 99 -3.88 -14.45 17.18
CA ILE A 99 -2.88 -15.34 17.78
C ILE A 99 -1.89 -14.59 18.68
N ARG A 100 -1.46 -13.41 18.24
CA ARG A 100 -0.58 -12.54 19.07
C ARG A 100 -1.27 -12.14 20.37
N ASN A 101 -2.55 -11.74 20.29
CA ASN A 101 -3.32 -11.38 21.49
C ASN A 101 -3.52 -12.57 22.43
N LEU A 102 -3.78 -13.75 21.87
CA LEU A 102 -3.96 -14.96 22.66
C LEU A 102 -2.64 -15.41 23.31
N PHE A 103 -1.50 -15.18 22.67
CA PHE A 103 -0.19 -15.46 23.27
C PHE A 103 0.02 -14.69 24.58
N GLU A 104 -0.34 -13.41 24.64
CA GLU A 104 -0.22 -12.64 25.87
C GLU A 104 -1.08 -13.19 27.00
N ARG A 105 -2.20 -13.85 26.68
CA ARG A 105 -3.09 -14.50 27.70
C ARG A 105 -2.40 -15.70 28.35
N THR A 106 -1.48 -16.34 27.64
CA THR A 106 -0.69 -17.45 28.22
C THR A 106 0.25 -16.93 29.30
N ALA A 107 0.83 -15.75 29.15
CA ALA A 107 1.64 -15.10 30.16
C ALA A 107 0.81 -14.61 31.35
N ASP A 108 -0.39 -14.04 31.10
CA ASP A 108 -1.28 -13.56 32.14
C ASP A 108 -1.71 -14.67 33.11
N ILE A 109 -2.13 -15.83 32.57
CA ILE A 109 -2.54 -16.95 33.42
C ILE A 109 -1.37 -17.52 34.21
N GLY A 110 -0.18 -17.61 33.61
CA GLY A 110 1.04 -18.05 34.26
C GLY A 110 1.43 -17.14 35.44
N PHE A 111 1.40 -15.83 35.21
CA PHE A 111 1.69 -14.83 36.26
C PHE A 111 0.71 -14.92 37.43
N LEU A 112 -0.58 -14.94 37.16
CA LEU A 112 -1.59 -15.02 38.21
C LEU A 112 -1.54 -16.35 38.96
N ALA A 113 -1.29 -17.45 38.31
CA ALA A 113 -1.22 -18.77 38.96
C ALA A 113 0.00 -18.92 39.89
N THR A 114 1.05 -18.13 39.65
CA THR A 114 2.26 -18.10 40.51
C THR A 114 2.18 -17.08 41.65
N ASP A 115 1.06 -16.38 41.77
CA ASP A 115 0.84 -15.37 42.80
C ASP A 115 0.78 -15.96 44.20
N ASN A 116 1.59 -15.42 45.11
CA ASN A 116 1.73 -15.96 46.47
C ASN A 116 0.44 -15.76 47.30
N ASP A 117 -0.29 -14.67 47.09
CA ASP A 117 -1.56 -14.42 47.82
C ASP A 117 -2.59 -15.50 47.48
N ILE A 118 -2.66 -15.92 46.19
CA ILE A 118 -3.54 -17.00 45.76
C ILE A 118 -3.14 -18.32 46.43
N ARG A 119 -1.86 -18.62 46.52
CA ARG A 119 -1.36 -19.81 47.19
C ARG A 119 -1.69 -19.84 48.67
N ILE A 120 -1.40 -18.77 49.41
CA ILE A 120 -1.72 -18.61 50.83
C ILE A 120 -3.21 -18.77 51.03
N PHE A 121 -4.04 -18.11 50.22
CA PHE A 121 -5.51 -18.25 50.31
C PHE A 121 -5.95 -19.71 50.17
N ILE A 122 -5.48 -20.44 49.16
CA ILE A 122 -5.90 -21.84 48.93
C ILE A 122 -5.52 -22.71 50.12
N GLN A 123 -4.29 -22.59 50.57
CA GLN A 123 -3.77 -23.38 51.71
C GLN A 123 -4.53 -23.11 52.99
N THR A 124 -4.89 -21.84 53.27
CA THR A 124 -5.67 -21.46 54.44
C THR A 124 -7.14 -21.91 54.33
N TYR A 125 -7.74 -21.73 53.14
CA TYR A 125 -9.12 -22.14 52.86
C TYR A 125 -9.35 -23.66 52.97
N VAL A 126 -8.39 -24.46 52.53
CA VAL A 126 -8.46 -25.92 52.63
C VAL A 126 -8.20 -26.45 54.06
N SER A 127 -7.31 -25.75 54.81
CA SER A 127 -6.95 -26.19 56.17
C SER A 127 -7.96 -25.83 57.25
N LYS A 128 -8.63 -24.67 57.16
CA LYS A 128 -9.63 -24.22 58.16
C LYS A 128 -10.61 -23.24 57.50
N TYR A 129 -11.89 -23.62 57.43
CA TYR A 129 -12.93 -22.70 57.07
C TYR A 129 -13.31 -21.81 58.31
N ASN A 130 -12.74 -20.65 58.44
CA ASN A 130 -12.88 -19.72 59.55
C ASN A 130 -13.03 -18.28 59.01
N ASP A 131 -13.20 -17.30 59.92
CA ASP A 131 -13.34 -15.86 59.59
C ASP A 131 -12.14 -15.34 58.82
N GLU A 132 -10.94 -15.84 59.10
CA GLU A 132 -9.71 -15.49 58.40
C GLU A 132 -9.77 -15.93 56.89
N SER A 133 -10.28 -17.10 56.59
CA SER A 133 -10.43 -17.58 55.22
C SER A 133 -11.46 -16.75 54.44
N LEU A 134 -12.49 -16.20 55.09
CA LEU A 134 -13.49 -15.30 54.49
C LEU A 134 -12.87 -13.95 54.14
N ILE A 135 -12.04 -13.38 55.01
CA ILE A 135 -11.32 -12.12 54.74
C ILE A 135 -10.36 -12.30 53.57
N LEU A 136 -9.61 -13.37 53.54
CA LEU A 136 -8.68 -13.70 52.44
C LEU A 136 -9.45 -13.87 51.13
N ARG A 137 -10.60 -14.56 51.13
CA ARG A 137 -11.48 -14.66 49.96
C ARG A 137 -11.91 -13.30 49.40
N GLN A 138 -12.31 -12.38 50.29
CA GLN A 138 -12.70 -11.02 49.88
C GLN A 138 -11.52 -10.26 49.30
N ASN A 139 -10.33 -10.43 49.88
CA ASN A 139 -9.10 -9.81 49.36
C ASN A 139 -8.75 -10.31 47.96
N ILE A 140 -8.78 -11.62 47.73
CA ILE A 140 -8.53 -12.21 46.37
C ILE A 140 -9.58 -11.73 45.36
N GLN A 141 -10.87 -11.68 45.78
CA GLN A 141 -11.92 -11.17 44.88
C GLN A 141 -11.70 -9.69 44.54
N LYS A 142 -11.33 -8.86 45.54
CA LYS A 142 -10.98 -7.44 45.32
C LYS A 142 -9.82 -7.35 44.31
N ARG A 143 -8.80 -8.19 44.49
CA ARG A 143 -7.64 -8.24 43.59
C ARG A 143 -8.01 -8.63 42.16
N PHE A 144 -8.89 -9.62 41.96
CA PHE A 144 -9.42 -9.97 40.64
C PHE A 144 -10.16 -8.78 40.00
N LYS A 145 -10.94 -8.04 40.81
CA LYS A 145 -11.62 -6.82 40.33
C LYS A 145 -10.64 -5.72 39.93
N GLU A 146 -9.57 -5.53 40.69
CA GLU A 146 -8.49 -4.59 40.36
C GLU A 146 -7.76 -5.01 39.11
N TYR A 147 -7.46 -6.28 38.94
CA TYR A 147 -6.84 -6.82 37.74
C TYR A 147 -7.68 -6.56 36.49
N VAL A 148 -8.93 -7.01 36.48
CA VAL A 148 -9.82 -6.80 35.36
C VAL A 148 -10.13 -5.31 35.15
N SER A 149 -10.00 -4.47 36.17
CA SER A 149 -10.05 -3.00 35.98
C SER A 149 -8.93 -2.46 35.09
N LYS A 150 -7.77 -3.14 34.99
CA LYS A 150 -6.63 -2.80 34.11
C LYS A 150 -6.71 -3.57 32.78
N TYR A 151 -7.10 -4.85 32.88
CA TYR A 151 -7.26 -5.76 31.74
C TYR A 151 -8.72 -6.19 31.57
N SER A 152 -9.51 -5.42 30.87
CA SER A 152 -10.96 -5.67 30.70
C SER A 152 -11.31 -6.83 29.79
N ILE A 153 -10.29 -7.48 29.24
CA ILE A 153 -10.41 -8.60 28.32
C ILE A 153 -10.94 -9.90 28.93
N TYR A 154 -11.02 -9.97 30.26
CA TYR A 154 -11.62 -11.10 30.96
C TYR A 154 -13.00 -10.72 31.51
N PHE A 155 -13.99 -11.60 31.28
CA PHE A 155 -15.31 -11.40 31.88
C PHE A 155 -15.46 -12.12 33.22
N ASP A 156 -14.61 -13.14 33.46
CA ASP A 156 -14.55 -13.85 34.74
C ASP A 156 -13.15 -14.40 35.00
N ILE A 157 -12.80 -14.53 36.28
CA ILE A 157 -11.62 -15.22 36.79
C ILE A 157 -12.13 -16.15 37.88
N VAL A 158 -11.83 -17.44 37.75
CA VAL A 158 -12.35 -18.48 38.64
C VAL A 158 -11.21 -19.29 39.26
N LEU A 159 -11.16 -19.38 40.57
CA LEU A 159 -10.25 -20.22 41.30
C LEU A 159 -10.98 -21.46 41.84
N LEU A 160 -10.48 -22.64 41.51
CA LEU A 160 -11.07 -23.94 41.79
C LEU A 160 -10.14 -24.74 42.67
N ASP A 161 -10.69 -25.55 43.57
CA ASP A 161 -9.89 -26.55 44.29
C ASP A 161 -9.61 -27.76 43.40
N VAL A 162 -8.81 -28.71 43.89
CA VAL A 162 -8.42 -29.96 43.19
C VAL A 162 -9.63 -30.88 42.90
N ASN A 163 -10.76 -30.69 43.59
CA ASN A 163 -12.02 -31.41 43.42
C ASN A 163 -13.03 -30.68 42.52
N GLY A 164 -12.70 -29.51 42.02
CA GLY A 164 -13.51 -28.68 41.15
C GLY A 164 -14.53 -27.80 41.92
N LYS A 165 -14.39 -27.62 43.22
CA LYS A 165 -15.20 -26.66 43.97
C LYS A 165 -14.74 -25.24 43.69
N VAL A 166 -15.65 -24.31 43.37
CA VAL A 166 -15.37 -22.86 43.19
C VAL A 166 -15.06 -22.25 44.57
N MET A 167 -13.82 -21.84 44.77
CA MET A 167 -13.36 -21.19 46.00
C MET A 167 -13.63 -19.69 45.96
N VAL A 168 -13.28 -19.03 44.88
CA VAL A 168 -13.50 -17.62 44.62
C VAL A 168 -13.65 -17.34 43.15
N ARG A 169 -14.46 -16.35 42.79
CA ARG A 169 -14.58 -15.90 41.39
C ARG A 169 -14.82 -14.41 41.33
N LEU A 170 -14.54 -13.84 40.18
CA LEU A 170 -14.73 -12.39 39.92
C LEU A 170 -16.21 -12.02 39.83
N ASN A 171 -16.99 -12.78 39.09
CA ASN A 171 -18.40 -12.51 38.80
C ASN A 171 -19.34 -13.26 39.73
N ASP A 172 -19.87 -12.57 40.73
CA ASP A 172 -20.77 -13.16 41.75
C ASP A 172 -22.16 -13.50 41.22
N ASP A 173 -22.56 -13.06 40.04
CA ASP A 173 -23.87 -13.34 39.44
C ASP A 173 -23.99 -14.81 39.01
N ILE A 174 -22.88 -15.46 38.78
CA ILE A 174 -22.82 -16.86 38.36
C ILE A 174 -22.74 -17.77 39.59
N LYS A 175 -23.78 -18.59 39.81
CA LYS A 175 -23.97 -19.39 41.02
C LYS A 175 -23.43 -20.80 40.99
N THR A 176 -22.63 -21.16 39.99
CA THR A 176 -22.02 -22.50 39.93
C THR A 176 -21.04 -22.70 41.07
N GLU A 177 -21.26 -23.74 41.86
CA GLU A 177 -20.44 -24.06 43.05
C GLU A 177 -19.40 -25.15 42.76
N LYS A 178 -19.64 -26.05 41.79
CA LYS A 178 -18.78 -27.14 41.44
C LYS A 178 -18.70 -27.34 39.91
N VAL A 179 -17.52 -27.73 39.43
CA VAL A 179 -17.16 -27.94 38.03
C VAL A 179 -16.92 -29.42 37.77
N GLU A 180 -17.14 -29.85 36.51
CA GLU A 180 -16.84 -31.23 36.09
C GLU A 180 -15.41 -31.67 36.44
N THR A 181 -15.28 -32.80 37.10
CA THR A 181 -14.00 -33.39 37.47
C THR A 181 -13.09 -33.67 36.26
N SER A 182 -13.66 -33.95 35.09
CA SER A 182 -12.93 -34.19 33.85
C SER A 182 -12.10 -32.98 33.40
N PHE A 183 -12.66 -31.77 33.53
CA PHE A 183 -11.95 -30.55 33.23
C PHE A 183 -10.75 -30.32 34.16
N ILE A 184 -10.98 -30.48 35.48
CA ILE A 184 -9.97 -30.32 36.51
C ILE A 184 -8.82 -31.31 36.28
N GLN A 185 -9.14 -32.61 36.10
CA GLN A 185 -8.14 -33.63 35.84
C GLN A 185 -7.31 -33.34 34.58
N LYS A 186 -7.93 -32.84 33.53
CA LYS A 186 -7.19 -32.41 32.31
C LYS A 186 -6.16 -31.36 32.62
N VAL A 187 -6.46 -30.32 33.42
CA VAL A 187 -5.55 -29.25 33.77
C VAL A 187 -4.46 -29.72 34.74
N LEU A 188 -4.82 -30.45 35.81
CA LEU A 188 -3.88 -30.94 36.80
C LEU A 188 -2.84 -31.92 36.26
N ASN A 189 -3.24 -32.77 35.28
CA ASN A 189 -2.38 -33.75 34.64
C ASN A 189 -1.68 -33.23 33.37
N SER A 190 -1.87 -31.98 33.01
CA SER A 190 -1.15 -31.38 31.88
C SER A 190 0.33 -31.20 32.24
N ASN A 191 1.18 -31.55 31.27
CA ASN A 191 2.59 -31.21 31.32
C ASN A 191 2.89 -29.81 30.76
N ASP A 192 1.90 -29.20 30.09
CA ASP A 192 2.00 -27.89 29.53
C ASP A 192 1.85 -26.83 30.62
N ASP A 193 2.46 -25.68 30.43
CA ASP A 193 2.42 -24.55 31.36
C ASP A 193 0.99 -23.98 31.52
N TYR A 194 0.09 -24.24 30.55
CA TYR A 194 -1.32 -23.84 30.60
C TYR A 194 -2.17 -24.77 29.72
N VAL A 195 -3.48 -24.73 29.90
CA VAL A 195 -4.45 -25.45 29.08
C VAL A 195 -5.42 -24.44 28.46
N GLU A 196 -5.41 -24.36 27.12
CA GLU A 196 -6.32 -23.55 26.34
C GLU A 196 -7.50 -24.39 25.84
N THR A 197 -8.72 -23.89 26.00
CA THR A 197 -9.93 -24.60 25.56
C THR A 197 -10.98 -23.64 25.01
N TYR A 198 -11.63 -24.04 23.90
CA TYR A 198 -12.78 -23.34 23.32
C TYR A 198 -13.97 -24.29 23.23
N LYS A 199 -14.76 -24.39 24.29
CA LYS A 199 -15.90 -25.29 24.38
C LYS A 199 -16.93 -24.78 25.40
N TYR A 200 -18.01 -25.53 25.59
CA TYR A 200 -18.91 -25.30 26.72
C TYR A 200 -18.19 -25.61 28.02
N HIS A 201 -18.40 -24.76 29.03
CA HIS A 201 -17.94 -24.99 30.41
C HIS A 201 -19.08 -24.78 31.38
N ASP A 202 -19.31 -25.75 32.24
CA ASP A 202 -20.37 -25.78 33.24
C ASP A 202 -20.27 -24.67 34.30
N PHE A 203 -19.06 -24.16 34.56
CA PHE A 203 -18.85 -23.03 35.47
C PHE A 203 -19.17 -21.64 34.85
N ILE A 204 -19.46 -21.58 33.54
CA ILE A 204 -19.91 -20.38 32.83
C ILE A 204 -21.07 -20.72 31.87
N PRO A 205 -22.20 -21.26 32.41
CA PRO A 205 -23.28 -21.91 31.64
C PRO A 205 -24.01 -20.92 30.69
N GLN A 206 -23.87 -19.61 30.87
CA GLN A 206 -24.49 -18.61 30.03
C GLN A 206 -23.86 -18.53 28.61
N TYR A 207 -22.73 -19.19 28.39
CA TYR A 207 -22.04 -19.23 27.09
C TYR A 207 -22.02 -20.65 26.52
N ASN A 208 -22.51 -20.84 25.32
CA ASN A 208 -22.47 -22.13 24.62
C ASN A 208 -21.03 -22.60 24.36
N LYS A 209 -20.15 -21.70 24.03
CA LYS A 209 -18.69 -21.92 23.91
C LYS A 209 -17.96 -20.70 24.43
N SER A 210 -16.87 -20.93 25.12
CA SER A 210 -16.00 -19.87 25.68
C SER A 210 -14.53 -20.24 25.56
N LEU A 211 -13.70 -19.26 25.31
CA LEU A 211 -12.26 -19.42 25.36
C LEU A 211 -11.80 -19.23 26.80
N VAL A 212 -11.19 -20.28 27.33
CA VAL A 212 -10.73 -20.35 28.71
C VAL A 212 -9.27 -20.79 28.73
N TYR A 213 -8.44 -20.00 29.43
CA TYR A 213 -7.08 -20.34 29.78
C TYR A 213 -7.05 -20.83 31.21
N SER A 214 -6.45 -21.99 31.44
CA SER A 214 -6.42 -22.61 32.76
C SER A 214 -4.99 -23.02 33.11
N TYR A 215 -4.63 -22.85 34.38
CA TYR A 215 -3.30 -23.18 34.91
C TYR A 215 -3.45 -23.89 36.26
N LYS A 216 -2.59 -24.88 36.53
CA LYS A 216 -2.51 -25.52 37.85
C LYS A 216 -1.79 -24.58 38.83
N VAL A 217 -2.42 -24.31 39.96
CA VAL A 217 -1.76 -23.57 41.06
C VAL A 217 -1.03 -24.57 41.94
N THR A 218 0.27 -24.42 42.05
CA THR A 218 1.19 -25.29 42.79
C THR A 218 1.67 -24.65 44.09
N LYS A 219 2.13 -25.45 45.02
CA LYS A 219 2.60 -25.01 46.36
C LYS A 219 3.81 -24.07 46.28
N THR A 220 4.69 -24.29 45.30
CA THR A 220 5.87 -23.47 45.02
C THR A 220 5.88 -23.14 43.53
N ASN A 221 6.89 -22.39 43.07
CA ASN A 221 7.07 -22.13 41.63
C ASN A 221 7.58 -23.36 40.85
N ASP A 222 7.86 -24.46 41.52
CA ASP A 222 8.17 -25.73 40.89
C ASP A 222 6.88 -26.44 40.43
N SER A 223 6.76 -26.66 39.13
CA SER A 223 5.61 -27.33 38.48
C SER A 223 5.35 -28.75 38.97
N ASN A 224 6.32 -29.37 39.64
CA ASN A 224 6.27 -30.70 40.25
C ASN A 224 5.85 -30.68 41.71
N SER A 225 5.68 -29.49 42.33
CA SER A 225 5.21 -29.40 43.68
C SER A 225 3.73 -29.74 43.81
N ASP A 226 3.22 -29.98 45.03
CA ASP A 226 1.84 -30.35 45.28
C ASP A 226 0.83 -29.38 44.59
N ASN A 227 -0.14 -29.93 43.87
CA ASN A 227 -1.19 -29.15 43.25
C ASN A 227 -2.19 -28.65 44.32
N LEU A 228 -2.39 -27.37 44.38
CA LEU A 228 -3.34 -26.69 45.29
C LEU A 228 -4.72 -26.47 44.67
N GLY A 229 -4.78 -26.22 43.40
CA GLY A 229 -6.04 -25.94 42.66
C GLY A 229 -5.81 -25.58 41.20
N VAL A 230 -6.83 -25.02 40.60
CA VAL A 230 -6.83 -24.59 39.20
C VAL A 230 -7.34 -23.14 39.11
N LEU A 231 -6.56 -22.30 38.45
CA LEU A 231 -7.00 -20.96 38.08
C LEU A 231 -7.49 -20.95 36.62
N ALA A 232 -8.62 -20.31 36.34
CA ALA A 232 -9.20 -20.20 35.00
C ALA A 232 -9.50 -18.74 34.68
N LEU A 233 -9.01 -18.26 33.53
CA LEU A 233 -9.32 -16.94 32.95
C LEU A 233 -10.30 -17.10 31.80
N CYS A 234 -11.45 -16.45 31.90
CA CYS A 234 -12.53 -16.49 30.90
C CYS A 234 -12.45 -15.27 30.00
N PHE A 235 -12.00 -15.50 28.77
CA PHE A 235 -11.66 -14.43 27.82
C PHE A 235 -12.88 -13.90 27.05
N ARG A 236 -12.96 -12.57 26.87
CA ARG A 236 -14.00 -11.87 26.08
C ARG A 236 -13.80 -12.02 24.57
N PHE A 237 -13.71 -13.25 24.11
CA PHE A 237 -13.40 -13.59 22.70
C PHE A 237 -14.29 -12.85 21.69
N LYS A 238 -15.58 -12.72 21.98
CA LYS A 238 -16.54 -12.06 21.09
C LYS A 238 -16.27 -10.58 20.89
N ASP A 239 -15.86 -9.89 21.97
CA ASP A 239 -15.60 -8.46 21.94
C ASP A 239 -14.26 -8.20 21.24
N GLU A 240 -13.27 -9.06 21.51
CA GLU A 240 -11.98 -9.03 20.83
C GLU A 240 -12.11 -9.17 19.32
N MET A 241 -12.86 -10.16 18.87
CA MET A 241 -13.08 -10.37 17.44
C MET A 241 -13.82 -9.21 16.79
N LYS A 242 -14.75 -8.57 17.51
CA LYS A 242 -15.45 -7.40 17.00
C LYS A 242 -14.49 -6.25 16.70
N GLU A 243 -13.54 -5.97 17.60
CA GLU A 243 -12.55 -4.92 17.39
C GLU A 243 -11.59 -5.24 16.23
N ILE A 244 -11.10 -6.49 16.17
CA ILE A 244 -10.25 -6.93 15.04
C ILE A 244 -10.99 -6.74 13.71
N PHE A 245 -12.24 -7.16 13.63
CA PHE A 245 -13.03 -7.05 12.39
C PHE A 245 -13.36 -5.60 12.03
N ASN A 246 -13.71 -4.75 12.99
CA ASN A 246 -14.01 -3.35 12.74
C ASN A 246 -12.85 -2.58 12.10
N ASN A 247 -11.61 -2.96 12.42
CA ASN A 247 -10.41 -2.33 11.86
C ASN A 247 -10.04 -2.86 10.46
N LEU A 248 -10.53 -4.03 10.07
CA LEU A 248 -10.14 -4.69 8.81
C LEU A 248 -11.23 -4.67 7.75
N VAL A 249 -12.50 -4.64 8.14
CA VAL A 249 -13.64 -4.73 7.21
C VAL A 249 -14.01 -3.36 6.68
N ASP A 250 -14.09 -3.24 5.35
CA ASP A 250 -14.71 -2.08 4.71
C ASP A 250 -16.22 -2.34 4.51
N PRO A 251 -17.09 -1.57 5.18
CA PRO A 251 -18.54 -1.74 5.05
C PRO A 251 -19.08 -1.55 3.62
N LYS A 252 -18.36 -0.78 2.78
CA LYS A 252 -18.76 -0.51 1.41
C LYS A 252 -18.73 -1.75 0.53
N ASN A 253 -17.73 -2.61 0.73
CA ASN A 253 -17.51 -3.81 -0.07
C ASN A 253 -18.39 -4.99 0.38
N LYS A 254 -19.17 -4.83 1.45
CA LYS A 254 -19.97 -5.90 2.08
C LYS A 254 -19.18 -7.19 2.29
N GLU A 255 -17.90 -7.04 2.57
CA GLU A 255 -17.01 -8.15 2.86
C GLU A 255 -17.33 -8.74 4.24
N CYS A 256 -17.27 -10.07 4.33
CA CYS A 256 -17.45 -10.79 5.57
C CYS A 256 -16.17 -11.49 5.97
N LEU A 257 -15.58 -11.05 7.08
CA LEU A 257 -14.39 -11.64 7.67
C LEU A 257 -14.81 -12.59 8.79
N THR A 258 -14.29 -13.79 8.78
CA THR A 258 -14.64 -14.83 9.75
C THR A 258 -13.40 -15.53 10.28
N ILE A 259 -13.50 -16.12 11.46
CA ILE A 259 -12.53 -17.09 11.96
C ILE A 259 -13.17 -18.46 11.89
N LEU A 260 -12.46 -19.41 11.31
CA LEU A 260 -12.88 -20.81 11.18
C LEU A 260 -12.04 -21.70 12.10
N ASP A 261 -12.64 -22.77 12.59
CA ASP A 261 -11.90 -23.87 13.20
C ASP A 261 -11.26 -24.79 12.13
N GLU A 262 -10.56 -25.83 12.56
CA GLU A 262 -9.86 -26.77 11.66
C GLU A 262 -10.78 -27.50 10.69
N ASP A 263 -12.06 -27.63 11.02
CA ASP A 263 -13.10 -28.31 10.22
C ASP A 263 -13.90 -27.34 9.33
N GLY A 264 -13.61 -26.03 9.39
CA GLY A 264 -14.29 -25.00 8.61
C GLY A 264 -15.55 -24.43 9.26
N PHE A 265 -15.83 -24.73 10.53
CA PHE A 265 -16.96 -24.11 11.23
C PHE A 265 -16.63 -22.70 11.70
N VAL A 266 -17.56 -21.77 11.47
CA VAL A 266 -17.42 -20.36 11.86
C VAL A 266 -17.49 -20.24 13.39
N ILE A 267 -16.40 -19.72 14.00
CA ILE A 267 -16.31 -19.43 15.43
C ILE A 267 -16.45 -17.94 15.74
N ALA A 268 -16.12 -17.07 14.77
CA ALA A 268 -16.38 -15.63 14.83
C ALA A 268 -16.73 -15.11 13.43
N SER A 269 -17.59 -14.09 13.36
CA SER A 269 -18.03 -13.46 12.11
C SER A 269 -18.17 -11.96 12.29
N SER A 270 -17.73 -11.18 11.29
CA SER A 270 -17.93 -9.72 11.24
C SER A 270 -19.39 -9.36 10.96
N ASP A 271 -20.12 -10.25 10.26
CA ASP A 271 -21.55 -10.12 9.97
C ASP A 271 -22.27 -11.41 10.38
N LYS A 272 -22.72 -11.44 11.64
CA LYS A 272 -23.40 -12.60 12.22
C LYS A 272 -24.81 -12.82 11.70
N GLU A 273 -25.44 -11.77 11.19
CA GLU A 273 -26.80 -11.89 10.62
C GLU A 273 -26.76 -12.58 9.27
N HIS A 274 -25.67 -12.42 8.55
CA HIS A 274 -25.47 -13.06 7.26
C HIS A 274 -24.76 -14.40 7.34
N ILE A 275 -23.64 -14.49 8.07
CA ILE A 275 -22.89 -15.75 8.31
C ILE A 275 -22.91 -16.04 9.80
N ASP A 276 -23.81 -16.95 10.21
CA ASP A 276 -23.99 -17.34 11.60
C ASP A 276 -22.81 -18.15 12.16
N LEU A 277 -22.65 -18.12 13.49
CA LEU A 277 -21.70 -19.00 14.17
C LEU A 277 -22.10 -20.46 14.00
N GLY A 278 -21.11 -21.34 13.77
CA GLY A 278 -21.31 -22.77 13.57
C GLY A 278 -21.69 -23.17 12.13
N VAL A 279 -21.81 -22.22 11.20
CA VAL A 279 -21.93 -22.51 9.76
C VAL A 279 -20.63 -23.11 9.27
N ASN A 280 -20.70 -24.13 8.42
CA ASN A 280 -19.51 -24.71 7.78
C ASN A 280 -19.24 -23.99 6.44
N LEU A 281 -18.04 -23.44 6.29
CA LEU A 281 -17.54 -22.77 5.09
C LEU A 281 -16.36 -23.54 4.49
N PRO A 282 -16.18 -23.51 3.16
CA PRO A 282 -15.06 -24.20 2.52
C PRO A 282 -13.73 -23.53 2.86
N ILE A 283 -12.73 -24.32 3.25
CA ILE A 283 -11.38 -23.87 3.51
C ILE A 283 -10.63 -23.72 2.19
N VAL A 284 -10.16 -22.50 1.87
CA VAL A 284 -9.47 -22.15 0.61
C VAL A 284 -8.03 -21.71 0.91
N LEU A 285 -7.13 -22.67 1.14
CA LEU A 285 -5.73 -22.39 1.52
C LEU A 285 -4.79 -22.32 0.31
N ASN A 286 -4.87 -23.31 -0.59
CA ASN A 286 -3.88 -23.51 -1.66
C ASN A 286 -4.17 -22.70 -2.92
N GLU A 287 -5.39 -22.27 -3.14
CA GLU A 287 -5.78 -21.43 -4.28
C GLU A 287 -5.68 -19.96 -3.91
N ASN A 288 -5.40 -19.08 -4.89
CA ASN A 288 -5.42 -17.64 -4.64
C ASN A 288 -6.79 -17.15 -4.19
N TYR A 289 -7.85 -17.72 -4.76
CA TYR A 289 -9.24 -17.51 -4.38
C TYR A 289 -10.09 -18.66 -4.92
N LYS A 290 -11.31 -18.79 -4.42
CA LYS A 290 -12.33 -19.69 -4.95
C LYS A 290 -13.66 -18.95 -5.02
N ILE A 291 -14.43 -19.20 -6.07
CA ILE A 291 -15.82 -18.74 -6.12
C ILE A 291 -16.68 -19.75 -5.35
N VAL A 292 -17.37 -19.24 -4.33
CA VAL A 292 -18.23 -20.02 -3.43
C VAL A 292 -19.63 -19.46 -3.48
N SER A 293 -20.62 -20.31 -3.72
CA SER A 293 -22.03 -19.92 -3.63
C SER A 293 -22.53 -20.11 -2.21
N PHE A 294 -23.07 -19.05 -1.60
CA PHE A 294 -23.62 -19.06 -0.25
C PHE A 294 -24.93 -18.28 -0.18
N LYS A 295 -26.00 -18.90 0.35
CA LYS A 295 -27.35 -18.32 0.44
C LYS A 295 -27.83 -17.71 -0.91
N GLY A 296 -27.52 -18.39 -2.03
CA GLY A 296 -27.95 -17.98 -3.38
C GLY A 296 -27.17 -16.83 -4.02
N ARG A 297 -26.02 -16.45 -3.45
CA ARG A 297 -25.12 -15.43 -3.96
C ARG A 297 -23.71 -15.96 -4.12
N ASP A 298 -22.97 -15.49 -5.12
CA ASP A 298 -21.60 -15.92 -5.36
C ASP A 298 -20.61 -14.96 -4.71
N TYR A 299 -19.59 -15.54 -4.09
CA TYR A 299 -18.54 -14.84 -3.34
C TYR A 299 -17.16 -15.25 -3.84
N LEU A 300 -16.22 -14.31 -3.84
CA LEU A 300 -14.82 -14.65 -3.76
C LEU A 300 -14.50 -15.04 -2.31
N ALA A 301 -13.85 -16.18 -2.12
CA ALA A 301 -13.45 -16.67 -0.81
C ALA A 301 -11.95 -16.96 -0.74
N LYS A 302 -11.34 -16.63 0.40
CA LYS A 302 -9.93 -16.92 0.70
C LYS A 302 -9.77 -17.26 2.17
N THR A 303 -8.93 -18.27 2.47
CA THR A 303 -8.57 -18.69 3.83
C THR A 303 -7.06 -18.51 4.03
N CYS A 304 -6.67 -18.08 5.21
CA CYS A 304 -5.28 -17.93 5.62
C CYS A 304 -5.02 -18.68 6.92
N LYS A 305 -3.86 -19.37 6.97
CA LYS A 305 -3.35 -20.00 8.19
C LYS A 305 -2.39 -19.02 8.88
N THR A 306 -2.43 -18.97 10.21
CA THR A 306 -1.47 -18.17 10.98
C THR A 306 -0.04 -18.63 10.77
N LYS A 307 0.88 -17.67 10.84
CA LYS A 307 2.33 -17.92 10.90
C LYS A 307 2.78 -18.28 12.31
N GLY A 308 1.90 -18.09 13.31
CA GLY A 308 2.24 -18.18 14.72
C GLY A 308 2.95 -16.92 15.23
N TYR A 309 3.01 -16.80 16.54
CA TYR A 309 3.76 -15.75 17.23
C TYR A 309 4.64 -16.37 18.30
N GLN A 310 5.95 -16.17 18.22
CA GLN A 310 6.95 -16.77 19.16
C GLN A 310 6.76 -18.29 19.38
N GLY A 311 6.38 -19.03 18.33
CA GLY A 311 6.13 -20.48 18.42
C GLY A 311 4.74 -20.87 18.90
N PHE A 312 3.89 -19.91 19.28
CA PHE A 312 2.50 -20.13 19.63
C PHE A 312 1.59 -20.07 18.40
N TYR A 313 0.69 -21.03 18.21
CA TYR A 313 -0.22 -21.15 17.06
C TYR A 313 -1.70 -21.19 17.47
N GLY A 314 -2.01 -21.14 18.77
CA GLY A 314 -3.37 -21.27 19.32
C GLY A 314 -4.06 -22.60 18.96
N LEU A 315 -5.39 -22.56 18.86
CA LEU A 315 -6.25 -23.73 18.64
C LEU A 315 -6.38 -24.13 17.15
N LYS A 316 -5.38 -23.84 16.30
CA LYS A 316 -5.37 -24.16 14.84
C LYS A 316 -6.52 -23.53 14.05
N TRP A 317 -6.82 -22.29 14.36
CA TRP A 317 -7.85 -21.55 13.68
C TRP A 317 -7.34 -20.88 12.40
N TYR A 318 -8.28 -20.54 11.51
CA TYR A 318 -8.00 -19.89 10.23
C TYR A 318 -8.72 -18.56 10.13
N GLY A 319 -8.04 -17.56 9.58
CA GLY A 319 -8.71 -16.36 9.10
C GLY A 319 -9.34 -16.63 7.72
N HIS A 320 -10.59 -16.23 7.52
CA HIS A 320 -11.31 -16.47 6.28
C HIS A 320 -12.12 -15.23 5.89
N ILE A 321 -12.13 -14.91 4.61
CA ILE A 321 -12.86 -13.76 4.08
C ILE A 321 -13.70 -14.16 2.88
N MET A 322 -14.90 -13.59 2.80
CA MET A 322 -15.81 -13.71 1.66
C MET A 322 -16.24 -12.32 1.21
N ILE A 323 -16.12 -12.04 -0.10
CA ILE A 323 -16.58 -10.79 -0.70
C ILE A 323 -17.59 -11.13 -1.80
N PRO A 324 -18.82 -10.60 -1.77
CA PRO A 324 -19.78 -10.83 -2.85
C PRO A 324 -19.23 -10.33 -4.18
N LEU A 325 -19.36 -11.13 -5.25
CA LEU A 325 -18.81 -10.80 -6.58
C LEU A 325 -19.29 -9.45 -7.11
N ASP A 326 -20.53 -9.08 -6.84
CA ASP A 326 -21.13 -7.81 -7.25
C ASP A 326 -20.65 -6.59 -6.44
N TYR A 327 -19.84 -6.80 -5.39
CA TYR A 327 -19.19 -5.75 -4.59
C TYR A 327 -17.66 -5.83 -4.61
N ALA A 328 -17.10 -6.94 -5.08
CA ALA A 328 -15.66 -7.19 -5.04
C ALA A 328 -14.85 -6.23 -5.92
N PHE A 329 -15.48 -5.68 -6.97
CA PHE A 329 -14.82 -4.87 -8.00
C PHE A 329 -15.47 -3.50 -8.19
N LEU A 330 -16.12 -2.97 -7.16
CA LEU A 330 -16.63 -1.60 -7.19
C LEU A 330 -15.47 -0.61 -7.37
N SER A 331 -15.60 0.27 -8.33
CA SER A 331 -14.65 1.37 -8.47
C SER A 331 -15.01 2.46 -7.46
N ASP A 332 -14.06 2.85 -6.62
CA ASP A 332 -14.16 4.13 -5.92
C ASP A 332 -14.12 5.26 -6.95
N GLU A 333 -14.94 6.30 -6.78
CA GLU A 333 -14.84 7.51 -7.58
C GLU A 333 -13.40 8.01 -7.55
N ILE A 334 -12.70 7.84 -8.67
CA ILE A 334 -11.33 8.28 -8.83
C ILE A 334 -11.42 9.81 -8.94
N ASN A 335 -11.07 10.52 -7.88
CA ASN A 335 -10.63 11.89 -8.03
C ASN A 335 -9.45 11.84 -8.99
N SER A 336 -9.61 12.40 -10.19
CA SER A 336 -8.58 12.42 -11.23
C SER A 336 -7.32 13.07 -10.64
N LEU A 337 -6.37 12.23 -10.25
CA LEU A 337 -5.03 12.68 -9.91
C LEU A 337 -4.39 13.14 -11.21
N ASP A 338 -4.11 14.42 -11.33
CA ASP A 338 -3.30 14.94 -12.43
C ASP A 338 -1.85 14.51 -12.18
N VAL A 339 -1.51 13.31 -12.66
CA VAL A 339 -0.18 12.71 -12.44
C VAL A 339 0.72 13.12 -13.59
N ASP A 340 1.89 13.66 -13.26
CA ASP A 340 2.92 14.02 -14.22
C ASP A 340 3.29 12.81 -15.11
N TYR A 341 3.39 13.05 -16.41
CA TYR A 341 3.75 12.04 -17.40
C TYR A 341 5.10 11.37 -17.11
N ASN A 342 6.04 12.08 -16.49
CA ASN A 342 7.32 11.53 -16.07
C ASN A 342 7.17 10.40 -15.03
N ILE A 343 6.21 10.51 -14.14
CA ILE A 343 5.90 9.49 -13.13
C ILE A 343 5.32 8.24 -13.81
N ILE A 344 4.43 8.44 -14.80
CA ILE A 344 3.85 7.35 -15.59
C ILE A 344 4.95 6.60 -16.34
N ASN A 345 5.89 7.31 -16.97
CA ASN A 345 7.02 6.69 -17.66
C ASN A 345 7.93 5.90 -16.72
N SER A 346 8.25 6.46 -15.57
CA SER A 346 9.07 5.80 -14.55
C SER A 346 8.40 4.53 -14.03
N MET A 347 7.08 4.53 -13.88
CA MET A 347 6.28 3.39 -13.47
C MET A 347 6.32 2.26 -14.52
N MET A 348 6.31 2.59 -15.81
CA MET A 348 6.36 1.60 -16.89
C MET A 348 7.64 0.80 -16.91
N ASP A 349 8.75 1.35 -16.44
CA ASP A 349 10.03 0.65 -16.36
C ASP A 349 10.16 -0.25 -15.13
N ASN A 350 9.20 -0.17 -14.21
CA ASN A 350 9.17 -1.02 -13.03
C ASN A 350 8.36 -2.31 -13.31
N GLU A 351 9.05 -3.44 -13.46
CA GLU A 351 8.43 -4.75 -13.73
C GLU A 351 7.52 -5.26 -12.61
N GLN A 352 7.60 -4.70 -11.40
CA GLN A 352 6.73 -5.07 -10.28
C GLN A 352 5.30 -4.57 -10.46
N HIS A 353 5.13 -3.42 -11.10
CA HIS A 353 3.83 -2.78 -11.32
C HIS A 353 3.33 -2.93 -12.76
N PHE A 354 4.25 -3.10 -13.70
CA PHE A 354 3.94 -3.26 -15.11
C PHE A 354 4.48 -4.57 -15.66
N SER A 355 3.57 -5.47 -16.03
CA SER A 355 3.96 -6.66 -16.74
C SER A 355 4.55 -6.30 -18.13
N LYS A 356 5.36 -7.19 -18.67
CA LYS A 356 5.94 -7.00 -20.01
C LYS A 356 4.86 -6.78 -21.07
N GLU A 357 3.72 -7.45 -20.92
CA GLU A 357 2.58 -7.32 -21.81
C GLU A 357 1.93 -5.93 -21.71
N LEU A 358 1.85 -5.31 -20.51
CA LEU A 358 1.38 -3.94 -20.34
C LEU A 358 2.31 -2.91 -20.95
N LYS A 359 3.64 -3.11 -20.84
CA LYS A 359 4.62 -2.28 -21.57
C LYS A 359 4.39 -2.36 -23.07
N ASP A 360 4.23 -3.56 -23.62
CA ASP A 360 3.95 -3.76 -25.05
C ASP A 360 2.67 -3.08 -25.51
N VAL A 361 1.64 -3.09 -24.65
CA VAL A 361 0.36 -2.38 -24.90
C VAL A 361 0.59 -0.89 -25.01
N PHE A 362 1.37 -0.32 -24.12
CA PHE A 362 1.65 1.12 -24.13
C PHE A 362 2.44 1.53 -25.37
N TYR A 363 3.49 0.79 -25.73
CA TYR A 363 4.25 1.05 -26.95
C TYR A 363 3.40 0.92 -28.21
N LYS A 364 2.53 -0.09 -28.28
CA LYS A 364 1.57 -0.26 -29.39
C LYS A 364 0.56 0.88 -29.42
N SER A 365 0.06 1.33 -28.28
CA SER A 365 -0.83 2.49 -28.19
C SER A 365 -0.18 3.76 -28.75
N LYS A 366 1.08 4.01 -28.37
CA LYS A 366 1.85 5.14 -28.88
C LYS A 366 2.05 5.02 -30.40
N THR A 367 2.39 3.83 -30.89
CA THR A 367 2.53 3.58 -32.34
C THR A 367 1.21 3.84 -33.10
N ILE A 368 0.07 3.44 -32.55
CA ILE A 368 -1.26 3.73 -33.13
C ILE A 368 -1.49 5.22 -33.15
N GLN A 369 -1.15 5.93 -32.09
CA GLN A 369 -1.30 7.39 -31.97
C GLN A 369 -0.45 8.12 -33.02
N ASP A 370 0.81 7.73 -33.17
CA ASP A 370 1.74 8.28 -34.16
C ASP A 370 1.23 8.01 -35.59
N ASN A 371 0.69 6.81 -35.84
CA ASN A 371 0.09 6.46 -37.13
C ASN A 371 -1.16 7.29 -37.44
N LEU A 372 -2.03 7.53 -36.43
CA LEU A 372 -3.19 8.39 -36.58
C LEU A 372 -2.80 9.83 -36.89
N GLY A 373 -1.80 10.36 -36.19
CA GLY A 373 -1.23 11.68 -36.45
C GLY A 373 -0.75 11.81 -37.91
N ARG A 374 -0.06 10.79 -38.40
CA ARG A 374 0.37 10.70 -39.79
C ARG A 374 -0.82 10.69 -40.78
N VAL A 375 -1.83 9.90 -40.50
CA VAL A 375 -3.05 9.81 -41.32
C VAL A 375 -3.73 11.17 -41.43
N ILE A 376 -3.90 11.87 -40.32
CA ILE A 376 -4.49 13.21 -40.29
C ILE A 376 -3.63 14.21 -41.06
N TRP A 377 -2.33 14.20 -40.83
CA TRP A 377 -1.40 15.10 -41.48
C TRP A 377 -1.37 14.86 -42.99
N ASN A 378 -1.26 13.60 -43.45
CA ASN A 378 -1.31 13.22 -44.87
C ASN A 378 -2.66 13.58 -45.51
N GLY A 379 -3.75 13.38 -44.79
CA GLY A 379 -5.08 13.80 -45.20
C GLY A 379 -5.18 15.30 -45.39
N ASN A 380 -4.61 16.12 -44.56
CA ASN A 380 -4.53 17.57 -44.68
C ASN A 380 -3.66 17.98 -45.90
N ILE A 381 -2.54 17.29 -46.15
CA ILE A 381 -1.73 17.49 -47.38
C ILE A 381 -2.52 17.16 -48.63
N ALA A 382 -3.18 16.00 -48.67
CA ALA A 382 -4.02 15.61 -49.79
C ALA A 382 -5.13 16.65 -50.06
N GLN A 383 -5.75 17.14 -48.96
CA GLN A 383 -6.76 18.20 -49.03
C GLN A 383 -6.26 19.49 -49.67
N SER A 384 -5.00 19.87 -49.42
CA SER A 384 -4.37 21.07 -50.01
C SER A 384 -4.32 21.01 -51.52
N LYS A 385 -4.41 19.82 -52.11
CA LYS A 385 -4.38 19.54 -53.58
C LYS A 385 -5.78 19.38 -54.19
N LEU A 386 -6.88 19.39 -53.40
CA LEU A 386 -8.26 19.16 -53.86
C LEU A 386 -9.01 20.46 -54.20
N ASN A 387 -10.05 20.33 -55.02
CA ASN A 387 -10.98 21.43 -55.34
C ASN A 387 -11.94 21.75 -54.20
N SER A 388 -12.47 22.96 -54.12
CA SER A 388 -13.17 23.57 -52.98
C SER A 388 -14.35 22.76 -52.40
N VAL A 389 -15.10 21.98 -53.16
CA VAL A 389 -16.28 21.24 -52.68
C VAL A 389 -15.92 19.99 -51.87
N ASN A 390 -14.91 19.25 -52.29
CA ASN A 390 -14.48 18.04 -51.62
C ASN A 390 -13.64 18.38 -50.35
N ARG A 391 -13.19 19.59 -50.26
CA ARG A 391 -12.32 20.09 -49.20
C ARG A 391 -13.02 20.20 -47.86
N GLU A 392 -14.27 20.69 -47.82
CA GLU A 392 -15.04 20.82 -46.57
C GLU A 392 -15.43 19.46 -45.99
N PHE A 393 -15.76 18.50 -46.87
CA PHE A 393 -16.06 17.14 -46.45
C PHE A 393 -14.81 16.45 -45.83
N SER A 394 -13.68 16.52 -46.54
CA SER A 394 -12.42 15.99 -46.04
C SER A 394 -11.99 16.60 -44.72
N LYS A 395 -12.17 17.91 -44.57
CA LYS A 395 -11.87 18.65 -43.32
C LYS A 395 -12.70 18.14 -42.14
N SER A 396 -14.00 17.91 -42.36
CA SER A 396 -14.88 17.36 -41.32
C SER A 396 -14.45 15.92 -40.91
N LEU A 397 -14.12 15.09 -41.87
CA LEU A 397 -13.67 13.73 -41.65
C LEU A 397 -12.36 13.68 -40.84
N LEU A 398 -11.35 14.45 -41.24
CA LEU A 398 -10.07 14.50 -40.55
C LEU A 398 -10.17 15.04 -39.11
N ASN A 399 -11.08 16.01 -38.93
CA ASN A 399 -11.39 16.49 -37.58
C ASN A 399 -12.00 15.40 -36.70
N GLU A 400 -12.94 14.60 -37.26
CA GLU A 400 -13.56 13.49 -36.51
C GLU A 400 -12.55 12.36 -36.19
N ILE A 401 -11.61 12.07 -37.07
CA ILE A 401 -10.51 11.17 -36.82
C ILE A 401 -9.68 11.69 -35.62
N GLY A 402 -9.37 13.00 -35.62
CA GLY A 402 -8.61 13.62 -34.52
C GLY A 402 -9.33 13.56 -33.19
N VAL A 403 -10.63 13.86 -33.15
CA VAL A 403 -11.47 13.77 -31.95
C VAL A 403 -11.50 12.34 -31.40
N THR A 404 -11.66 11.36 -32.31
CA THR A 404 -11.68 9.93 -31.95
C THR A 404 -10.32 9.49 -31.40
N GLY A 405 -9.21 9.91 -32.01
CA GLY A 405 -7.88 9.66 -31.52
C GLY A 405 -7.60 10.26 -30.14
N ASN A 406 -8.03 11.52 -29.91
CA ASN A 406 -7.90 12.16 -28.60
C ASN A 406 -8.71 11.44 -27.51
N LYS A 407 -9.91 10.97 -27.81
CA LYS A 407 -10.71 10.17 -26.85
C LYS A 407 -10.03 8.84 -26.51
N ALA A 408 -9.48 8.15 -27.49
CA ALA A 408 -8.75 6.91 -27.27
C ALA A 408 -7.55 7.12 -26.37
N ASN A 409 -6.80 8.21 -26.58
CA ASN A 409 -5.66 8.56 -25.75
C ASN A 409 -6.05 8.91 -24.30
N SER A 410 -7.13 9.67 -24.11
CA SER A 410 -7.60 9.99 -22.76
C SER A 410 -8.06 8.75 -21.99
N SER A 411 -8.71 7.79 -22.65
CA SER A 411 -9.09 6.52 -22.00
C SER A 411 -7.88 5.71 -21.54
N LEU A 412 -6.78 5.71 -22.31
CA LEU A 412 -5.54 5.06 -21.93
C LEU A 412 -4.81 5.78 -20.79
N SER A 413 -4.83 7.11 -20.80
CA SER A 413 -4.27 7.92 -19.71
C SER A 413 -5.00 7.67 -18.38
N ASN A 414 -6.33 7.58 -18.42
CA ASN A 414 -7.14 7.30 -17.25
C ASN A 414 -6.80 5.94 -16.61
N LEU A 415 -6.47 4.94 -17.42
CA LEU A 415 -6.03 3.64 -16.92
C LEU A 415 -4.75 3.74 -16.07
N ASN A 416 -3.75 4.49 -16.55
CA ASN A 416 -2.50 4.69 -15.81
C ASN A 416 -2.73 5.42 -14.48
N GLN A 417 -3.61 6.43 -14.46
CA GLN A 417 -4.02 7.13 -13.25
C GLN A 417 -4.69 6.18 -12.24
N THR A 418 -5.50 5.25 -12.72
CA THR A 418 -6.15 4.22 -11.88
C THR A 418 -5.12 3.33 -11.18
N ILE A 419 -4.07 2.91 -11.89
CA ILE A 419 -3.00 2.08 -11.32
C ILE A 419 -2.24 2.86 -10.23
N ILE A 420 -1.86 4.10 -10.49
CA ILE A 420 -1.15 4.93 -9.50
C ILE A 420 -2.01 5.19 -8.27
N SER A 421 -3.29 5.51 -8.46
CA SER A 421 -4.24 5.68 -7.36
C SER A 421 -4.36 4.42 -6.50
N SER A 422 -4.33 3.24 -7.14
CA SER A 422 -4.33 1.97 -6.43
C SER A 422 -3.07 1.81 -5.55
N ILE A 423 -1.88 2.08 -6.09
CA ILE A 423 -0.62 1.97 -5.33
C ILE A 423 -0.60 2.94 -4.14
N LEU A 424 -1.12 4.16 -4.32
CA LEU A 424 -1.25 5.14 -3.23
C LEU A 424 -2.19 4.64 -2.13
N LYS A 425 -3.34 4.06 -2.48
CA LYS A 425 -4.26 3.47 -1.50
C LYS A 425 -3.64 2.29 -0.76
N ASP A 426 -2.89 1.44 -1.47
CA ASP A 426 -2.19 0.32 -0.86
C ASP A 426 -1.14 0.80 0.17
N SER A 427 -0.36 1.82 -0.16
CA SER A 427 0.61 2.40 0.77
C SER A 427 -0.06 3.00 2.02
N GLN A 428 -1.20 3.66 1.85
CA GLN A 428 -2.00 4.22 2.93
C GLN A 428 -2.62 3.14 3.82
N PHE A 429 -3.12 2.08 3.24
CA PHE A 429 -3.67 0.94 3.97
C PHE A 429 -2.60 0.24 4.83
N LEU A 430 -1.43 -0.04 4.26
CA LEU A 430 -0.31 -0.66 4.96
C LEU A 430 0.19 0.21 6.12
N SER A 431 0.24 1.54 5.94
CA SER A 431 0.62 2.45 7.02
C SER A 431 -0.40 2.46 8.16
N SER A 432 -1.71 2.37 7.83
CA SER A 432 -2.77 2.25 8.83
C SER A 432 -2.64 0.98 9.65
N LEU A 433 -2.39 -0.14 8.99
CA LEU A 433 -2.20 -1.42 9.67
C LEU A 433 -1.00 -1.41 10.62
N ALA A 434 0.15 -0.89 10.18
CA ALA A 434 1.34 -0.82 11.02
C ALA A 434 1.09 0.01 12.30
N ILE A 435 0.35 1.11 12.17
CA ILE A 435 -0.07 1.93 13.31
C ILE A 435 -1.00 1.15 14.25
N ASP A 436 -1.97 0.41 13.71
CA ASP A 436 -2.92 -0.35 14.55
C ASP A 436 -2.20 -1.45 15.35
N ILE A 437 -1.24 -2.14 14.74
CA ILE A 437 -0.38 -3.14 15.41
C ILE A 437 0.46 -2.47 16.50
N MET A 438 1.08 -1.34 16.18
CA MET A 438 1.95 -0.60 17.11
C MET A 438 1.17 -0.02 18.29
N ASP A 439 0.07 0.68 18.05
CA ASP A 439 -0.75 1.31 19.09
C ASP A 439 -1.22 0.29 20.12
N ARG A 440 -1.68 -0.86 19.64
CA ARG A 440 -2.09 -1.95 20.51
C ARG A 440 -0.94 -2.50 21.34
N ASN A 441 0.19 -2.76 20.70
CA ASN A 441 1.35 -3.29 21.38
C ASN A 441 1.85 -2.35 22.49
N LEU A 442 1.96 -1.07 22.20
CA LEU A 442 2.42 -0.08 23.18
C LEU A 442 1.42 0.15 24.32
N TYR A 443 0.12 0.01 24.05
CA TYR A 443 -0.92 0.08 25.08
C TYR A 443 -0.77 -1.02 26.12
N GLU A 444 -0.44 -2.24 25.71
CA GLU A 444 -0.21 -3.35 26.65
C GLU A 444 0.96 -3.05 27.61
N ARG A 445 1.99 -2.32 27.14
CA ARG A 445 3.12 -1.90 28.02
C ARG A 445 2.62 -0.98 29.15
N ALA A 446 1.68 -0.12 28.84
CA ALA A 446 1.05 0.74 29.84
C ALA A 446 0.21 -0.08 30.87
N ASN A 447 -0.42 -1.15 30.42
CA ASN A 447 -1.16 -2.06 31.30
C ASN A 447 -0.22 -2.86 32.20
N ASP A 448 0.83 -3.44 31.65
CA ASP A 448 1.80 -4.28 32.35
C ASP A 448 2.41 -3.54 33.55
N CYS A 449 2.95 -2.34 33.34
CA CYS A 449 3.57 -1.60 34.44
C CYS A 449 2.54 -1.22 35.53
N ARG A 450 1.28 -0.87 35.16
CA ARG A 450 0.21 -0.58 36.13
C ARG A 450 -0.18 -1.82 36.94
N TRP A 451 -0.23 -2.96 36.27
CA TRP A 451 -0.61 -4.22 36.88
C TRP A 451 0.46 -4.70 37.86
N TRP A 452 1.71 -4.76 37.42
CA TRP A 452 2.79 -5.25 38.29
C TRP A 452 3.08 -4.31 39.46
N ALA A 453 2.78 -3.03 39.36
CA ALA A 453 2.82 -2.09 40.49
C ALA A 453 1.87 -2.47 41.64
N LEU A 454 0.83 -3.29 41.38
CA LEU A 454 -0.14 -3.76 42.38
C LEU A 454 0.28 -5.05 43.07
N THR A 455 1.46 -5.63 42.77
CA THR A 455 1.97 -6.83 43.43
C THR A 455 2.06 -6.59 44.93
N SER A 456 1.32 -7.36 45.74
CA SER A 456 1.22 -7.18 47.19
C SER A 456 2.57 -7.19 47.87
N TYR A 457 3.43 -8.13 47.45
CA TYR A 457 4.79 -8.23 47.98
C TYR A 457 5.63 -6.95 47.80
N PHE A 458 5.52 -6.31 46.62
CA PHE A 458 6.18 -5.03 46.39
C PHE A 458 5.62 -3.94 47.30
N ARG A 459 4.28 -3.85 47.38
CA ARG A 459 3.58 -2.84 48.20
C ARG A 459 3.95 -2.96 49.69
N GLU A 460 3.97 -4.17 50.24
CA GLU A 460 4.37 -4.47 51.64
C GLU A 460 5.86 -4.25 51.89
N ALA A 461 6.69 -4.68 50.93
CA ALA A 461 8.16 -4.53 51.08
C ALA A 461 8.56 -3.05 51.11
N PHE A 462 7.92 -2.22 50.29
CA PHE A 462 8.23 -0.79 50.19
C PHE A 462 7.56 0.06 51.30
N ASP A 463 6.62 -0.51 52.05
CA ASP A 463 6.05 0.16 53.24
C ASP A 463 7.04 0.18 54.41
N ASP A 464 7.80 -0.92 54.58
CA ASP A 464 8.81 -1.01 55.61
C ASP A 464 10.24 -0.89 55.00
N TYR A 465 10.68 0.37 54.91
CA TYR A 465 12.00 0.69 54.36
C TYR A 465 13.17 0.02 55.06
N ASN A 466 13.04 -0.30 56.35
CA ASN A 466 14.13 -0.92 57.13
C ASN A 466 14.30 -2.41 56.79
N SER A 467 13.23 -3.11 56.45
CA SER A 467 13.27 -4.52 56.04
C SER A 467 13.46 -4.69 54.51
N LEU A 468 13.48 -3.61 53.74
CA LEU A 468 13.62 -3.67 52.28
C LEU A 468 14.91 -4.36 51.82
N PRO A 469 16.09 -4.20 52.44
CA PRO A 469 17.29 -4.94 52.05
C PRO A 469 17.15 -6.46 52.15
N ASP A 470 16.44 -6.97 53.14
CA ASP A 470 16.23 -8.40 53.38
C ASP A 470 15.24 -9.01 52.37
N LYS A 471 14.34 -8.20 51.83
CA LYS A 471 13.30 -8.57 50.83
C LYS A 471 13.78 -8.48 49.38
N LYS A 472 14.98 -7.97 49.15
CA LYS A 472 15.53 -7.68 47.83
C LYS A 472 15.66 -8.94 46.95
N GLU A 473 16.10 -10.07 47.47
CA GLU A 473 16.26 -11.30 46.72
C GLU A 473 14.94 -11.83 46.21
N GLU A 474 13.88 -11.75 47.02
CA GLU A 474 12.55 -12.17 46.63
C GLU A 474 11.92 -11.21 45.60
N ILE A 475 12.09 -9.90 45.76
CA ILE A 475 11.70 -8.90 44.75
C ILE A 475 12.39 -9.22 43.42
N THR A 476 13.70 -9.50 43.45
CA THR A 476 14.45 -9.84 42.23
C THR A 476 13.93 -11.13 41.57
N SER A 477 13.59 -12.15 42.38
CA SER A 477 13.01 -13.41 41.91
C SER A 477 11.67 -13.20 41.24
N ILE A 478 10.79 -12.37 41.81
CA ILE A 478 9.50 -12.04 41.20
C ILE A 478 9.69 -11.29 39.89
N LEU A 479 10.58 -10.30 39.84
CA LEU A 479 10.87 -9.57 38.61
C LEU A 479 11.46 -10.47 37.51
N HIS A 480 12.33 -11.40 37.91
CA HIS A 480 12.92 -12.38 36.99
C HIS A 480 11.84 -13.33 36.40
N CYS A 481 10.93 -13.80 37.27
CA CYS A 481 9.82 -14.64 36.84
C CYS A 481 8.91 -13.88 35.83
N ILE A 482 8.52 -12.63 36.12
CA ILE A 482 7.73 -11.79 35.23
C ILE A 482 8.46 -11.63 33.87
N ASN A 483 9.74 -11.26 33.90
CA ASN A 483 10.51 -11.04 32.68
C ASN A 483 10.71 -12.34 31.86
N GLY A 484 10.72 -13.49 32.50
CA GLY A 484 10.74 -14.79 31.83
C GLY A 484 9.45 -15.12 31.09
N LEU A 485 8.30 -14.63 31.59
CA LEU A 485 6.99 -14.79 30.97
C LEU A 485 6.77 -13.77 29.83
N TYR A 486 7.33 -12.58 29.95
CA TYR A 486 7.15 -11.46 29.00
C TYR A 486 8.48 -11.10 28.33
N THR A 487 8.80 -11.77 27.24
CA THR A 487 10.07 -11.67 26.52
C THR A 487 10.32 -10.36 25.77
N ILE A 488 9.34 -9.47 25.78
CA ILE A 488 9.37 -8.17 25.11
C ILE A 488 10.06 -7.05 25.91
N TYR A 489 10.51 -7.36 27.12
CA TYR A 489 11.25 -6.43 27.97
C TYR A 489 12.69 -6.87 28.14
N THR A 490 13.62 -5.96 27.90
CA THR A 490 15.04 -6.21 28.21
C THR A 490 15.30 -6.22 29.71
N ASN A 491 14.56 -5.42 30.45
CA ASN A 491 14.69 -5.32 31.90
C ASN A 491 13.41 -4.77 32.51
N ILE A 492 13.10 -5.23 33.72
CA ILE A 492 12.06 -4.68 34.61
C ILE A 492 12.77 -4.29 35.90
N LEU A 493 12.53 -3.09 36.38
CA LEU A 493 13.17 -2.60 37.59
C LEU A 493 12.17 -1.94 38.55
N VAL A 494 12.49 -2.02 39.83
CA VAL A 494 11.76 -1.28 40.88
C VAL A 494 12.69 -0.32 41.60
N PHE A 495 12.16 0.85 41.96
CA PHE A 495 12.89 1.91 42.65
C PHE A 495 12.06 2.50 43.80
N ASP A 496 12.73 3.00 44.82
CA ASP A 496 12.09 3.57 45.99
C ASP A 496 11.58 5.02 45.75
N LYS A 497 10.94 5.62 46.76
CA LYS A 497 10.47 7.00 46.73
C LYS A 497 11.55 8.05 46.50
N ASN A 498 12.84 7.71 46.66
CA ASN A 498 13.97 8.57 46.41
C ASN A 498 14.59 8.27 45.03
N ALA A 499 13.87 7.54 44.17
CA ALA A 499 14.31 7.12 42.84
C ALA A 499 15.56 6.18 42.86
N LYS A 500 15.91 5.56 43.99
CA LYS A 500 17.00 4.61 44.11
C LYS A 500 16.55 3.23 43.64
N VAL A 501 17.26 2.63 42.67
CA VAL A 501 16.99 1.28 42.16
C VAL A 501 17.22 0.23 43.27
N ILE A 502 16.20 -0.56 43.53
CA ILE A 502 16.20 -1.62 44.54
C ILE A 502 16.50 -2.96 43.93
N ALA A 503 15.85 -3.32 42.84
CA ALA A 503 16.04 -4.60 42.15
C ALA A 503 15.80 -4.44 40.63
N VAL A 504 16.37 -5.39 39.88
CA VAL A 504 16.26 -5.51 38.42
C VAL A 504 15.98 -6.97 38.05
N SER A 505 15.26 -7.21 36.96
CA SER A 505 14.92 -8.55 36.47
C SER A 505 16.08 -9.22 35.73
N ASN A 506 16.91 -8.45 35.06
CA ASN A 506 17.99 -8.95 34.21
C ASN A 506 19.35 -8.76 34.88
N LYS A 507 20.07 -9.89 35.10
CA LYS A 507 21.38 -9.92 35.76
C LYS A 507 22.41 -8.98 35.12
N ASN A 508 22.36 -8.78 33.81
CA ASN A 508 23.28 -7.89 33.12
C ASN A 508 23.18 -6.43 33.58
N TYR A 509 22.08 -6.08 34.23
CA TYR A 509 21.77 -4.73 34.69
C TYR A 509 21.90 -4.59 36.25
N GLU A 510 22.41 -5.58 36.97
CA GLU A 510 22.60 -5.52 38.43
C GLU A 510 23.45 -4.32 38.84
N TYR A 511 24.33 -3.81 37.98
CA TYR A 511 25.15 -2.62 38.23
C TYR A 511 24.32 -1.34 38.45
N LEU A 512 23.01 -1.36 38.11
CA LEU A 512 22.09 -0.27 38.37
C LEU A 512 21.59 -0.23 39.83
N ILE A 513 21.63 -1.34 40.51
CA ILE A 513 21.12 -1.45 41.90
C ILE A 513 21.85 -0.47 42.79
N GLY A 514 21.08 0.32 43.53
CA GLY A 514 21.61 1.35 44.43
C GLY A 514 21.85 2.70 43.76
N LYS A 515 21.79 2.79 42.40
CA LYS A 515 21.89 4.07 41.70
C LYS A 515 20.56 4.84 41.79
N ILE A 516 20.65 6.15 41.74
CA ILE A 516 19.50 7.06 41.73
C ILE A 516 19.19 7.40 40.26
N LEU A 517 17.97 7.20 39.87
CA LEU A 517 17.44 7.56 38.55
C LEU A 517 17.11 9.04 38.52
N THR A 518 17.55 9.77 37.51
CA THR A 518 17.40 11.22 37.40
C THR A 518 16.52 11.65 36.19
N GLN A 519 15.96 10.69 35.46
CA GLN A 519 15.19 10.94 34.26
C GLN A 519 13.81 11.54 34.58
N GLU A 520 13.26 12.37 33.70
CA GLU A 520 11.98 13.07 33.88
C GLU A 520 10.79 12.10 34.12
N TRP A 521 10.79 10.96 33.46
CA TRP A 521 9.74 9.95 33.61
C TRP A 521 9.67 9.38 35.04
N VAL A 522 10.79 9.32 35.76
CA VAL A 522 10.85 8.85 37.17
C VAL A 522 10.10 9.84 38.08
N GLU A 523 10.38 11.13 37.92
CA GLU A 523 9.71 12.18 38.69
C GLU A 523 8.19 12.19 38.41
N LYS A 524 7.81 12.04 37.12
CA LYS A 524 6.40 11.89 36.72
C LYS A 524 5.75 10.69 37.39
N THR A 525 6.45 9.55 37.45
CA THR A 525 5.95 8.32 38.08
C THR A 525 5.66 8.52 39.57
N LEU A 526 6.57 9.15 40.28
CA LEU A 526 6.42 9.41 41.73
C LEU A 526 5.36 10.50 42.08
N ARG A 527 4.77 11.13 41.03
CA ARG A 527 3.67 12.11 41.18
C ARG A 527 2.34 11.64 40.63
N LEU A 528 2.20 10.39 40.19
CA LEU A 528 0.96 9.84 39.62
C LEU A 528 -0.17 9.89 40.66
N SER A 529 -1.36 10.28 40.21
CA SER A 529 -2.53 10.52 41.12
C SER A 529 -3.13 9.23 41.68
N ASP A 530 -3.17 8.17 40.88
CA ASP A 530 -3.85 6.92 41.22
C ASP A 530 -3.23 5.71 40.49
N THR A 531 -3.70 4.50 40.78
CA THR A 531 -3.19 3.24 40.25
C THR A 531 -3.56 3.01 38.78
N SER A 532 -4.42 3.83 38.19
CA SER A 532 -4.80 3.74 36.77
C SER A 532 -3.85 4.51 35.86
N LYS A 533 -2.99 5.33 36.43
CA LYS A 533 -2.07 6.22 35.72
C LYS A 533 -0.69 5.57 35.55
N TYR A 534 -0.02 5.98 34.48
CA TYR A 534 1.33 5.56 34.14
C TYR A 534 2.12 6.75 33.59
N SER A 535 3.41 6.61 33.50
CA SER A 535 4.32 7.52 32.79
C SER A 535 5.06 6.78 31.70
N VAL A 536 5.34 7.46 30.60
CA VAL A 536 6.18 6.93 29.51
C VAL A 536 7.28 7.95 29.20
N SER A 537 8.50 7.46 28.96
CA SER A 537 9.62 8.30 28.52
C SER A 537 9.41 8.77 27.07
N LYS A 538 10.17 9.77 26.65
CA LYS A 538 10.36 10.04 25.24
C LYS A 538 11.14 8.86 24.61
N PHE A 539 11.09 8.75 23.29
CA PHE A 539 11.96 7.83 22.57
C PHE A 539 13.37 8.45 22.53
N GLU A 540 14.22 7.99 23.42
CA GLU A 540 15.54 8.56 23.64
C GLU A 540 16.55 7.51 24.10
N LYS A 541 17.83 7.79 23.91
CA LYS A 541 18.91 6.92 24.35
C LYS A 541 18.88 6.75 25.85
N SER A 542 18.93 5.50 26.31
CA SER A 542 18.90 5.18 27.73
C SER A 542 20.01 4.21 28.16
N ALA A 543 20.66 4.55 29.25
CA ALA A 543 21.60 3.60 29.88
C ALA A 543 20.90 2.31 30.39
N LEU A 544 19.58 2.34 30.51
CA LEU A 544 18.75 1.18 30.83
C LEU A 544 18.53 0.25 29.63
N TYR A 545 18.90 0.69 28.41
CA TYR A 545 18.80 -0.06 27.16
C TYR A 545 20.10 0.05 26.34
N ASN A 546 21.23 -0.27 26.94
CA ASN A 546 22.57 -0.28 26.32
C ASN A 546 22.94 1.02 25.57
N ASN A 547 22.41 2.18 25.99
CA ASN A 547 22.53 3.47 25.33
C ASN A 547 21.89 3.53 23.93
N GLU A 548 20.98 2.62 23.60
CA GLU A 548 20.09 2.70 22.46
C GLU A 548 18.78 3.41 22.85
N SER A 549 18.02 3.85 21.87
CA SER A 549 16.77 4.55 22.08
C SER A 549 15.60 3.59 22.33
N THR A 550 14.81 3.86 23.36
CA THR A 550 13.65 3.07 23.73
C THR A 550 12.59 3.89 24.42
N TYR A 551 11.39 3.30 24.56
CA TYR A 551 10.36 3.75 25.49
C TYR A 551 10.48 3.00 26.83
N ILE A 552 10.34 3.74 27.92
CA ILE A 552 10.28 3.18 29.27
C ILE A 552 8.91 3.51 29.86
N TYR A 553 8.13 2.47 30.16
CA TYR A 553 6.83 2.61 30.79
C TYR A 553 6.96 2.40 32.28
N SER A 554 6.25 3.18 33.08
CA SER A 554 6.39 3.11 34.52
C SER A 554 5.09 3.46 35.25
N SER A 555 4.89 2.87 36.43
CA SER A 555 3.77 3.12 37.31
C SER A 555 4.22 3.19 38.77
N ALA A 556 3.46 3.93 39.60
CA ALA A 556 3.77 4.12 41.00
C ALA A 556 3.40 2.87 41.83
N ILE A 557 4.32 2.40 42.64
CA ILE A 557 4.06 1.44 43.72
C ILE A 557 3.52 2.24 44.90
N ARG A 558 2.37 1.83 45.39
CA ARG A 558 1.68 2.50 46.51
C ARG A 558 1.65 1.63 47.74
N SER A 559 1.62 2.24 48.88
CA SER A 559 1.55 1.54 50.15
C SER A 559 0.40 0.53 50.17
N PHE A 560 0.66 -0.62 50.79
CA PHE A 560 -0.34 -1.66 50.98
C PHE A 560 -1.47 -1.16 51.91
N ASN A 561 -1.10 -0.38 52.94
CA ASN A 561 -2.03 0.13 53.95
C ASN A 561 -2.69 1.47 53.58
N ASP A 562 -2.05 2.25 52.69
CA ASP A 562 -2.56 3.56 52.28
C ASP A 562 -2.34 3.79 50.78
N GLU A 563 -3.34 3.49 49.95
CA GLU A 563 -3.26 3.64 48.49
C GLU A 563 -2.97 5.07 48.02
N LYS A 564 -3.08 6.09 48.88
CA LYS A 564 -2.73 7.47 48.51
C LYS A 564 -1.23 7.73 48.62
N LYS A 565 -0.51 6.94 49.39
CA LYS A 565 0.91 7.11 49.66
C LYS A 565 1.75 6.34 48.61
N ILE A 566 2.57 7.06 47.87
CA ILE A 566 3.54 6.45 46.93
C ILE A 566 4.78 6.08 47.74
N THR A 567 5.22 4.84 47.60
CA THR A 567 6.40 4.27 48.24
C THR A 567 7.56 3.98 47.31
N GLY A 568 7.30 3.89 45.99
CA GLY A 568 8.25 3.70 44.93
C GLY A 568 7.63 3.63 43.57
N GLY A 569 8.32 3.01 42.63
CA GLY A 569 7.83 2.80 41.28
C GLY A 569 8.38 1.54 40.64
N ILE A 570 7.69 1.02 39.65
CA ILE A 570 8.14 -0.03 38.76
C ILE A 570 8.29 0.55 37.36
N ALA A 571 9.32 0.14 36.64
CA ALA A 571 9.53 0.53 35.25
C ALA A 571 9.89 -0.70 34.40
N VAL A 572 9.35 -0.69 33.19
CA VAL A 572 9.58 -1.71 32.16
C VAL A 572 10.34 -1.10 31.00
N VAL A 573 11.46 -1.68 30.65
CA VAL A 573 12.31 -1.24 29.55
C VAL A 573 11.93 -2.04 28.32
N PHE A 574 11.24 -1.38 27.40
CA PHE A 574 10.74 -2.02 26.17
C PHE A 574 11.89 -2.39 25.23
N ASP A 575 11.90 -3.61 24.70
CA ASP A 575 12.88 -4.06 23.71
C ASP A 575 12.54 -3.49 22.32
N SER A 576 12.74 -2.19 22.15
CA SER A 576 12.23 -1.40 21.03
C SER A 576 12.72 -1.88 19.68
N THR A 577 14.01 -2.14 19.53
CA THR A 577 14.63 -2.43 18.23
C THR A 577 14.02 -3.66 17.54
N PRO A 578 14.02 -4.87 18.15
CA PRO A 578 13.43 -6.05 17.50
C PRO A 578 11.90 -5.95 17.42
N GLN A 579 11.23 -5.34 18.41
CA GLN A 579 9.78 -5.29 18.43
C GLN A 579 9.22 -4.37 17.34
N PHE A 580 9.73 -3.15 17.19
CA PHE A 580 9.30 -2.25 16.13
C PHE A 580 9.64 -2.80 14.74
N ASN A 581 10.82 -3.40 14.57
CA ASN A 581 11.18 -4.04 13.30
C ASN A 581 10.19 -5.17 12.93
N SER A 582 9.81 -6.01 13.90
CA SER A 582 8.82 -7.08 13.70
C SER A 582 7.46 -6.51 13.29
N MET A 583 6.98 -5.45 13.96
CA MET A 583 5.71 -4.81 13.64
C MET A 583 5.68 -4.26 12.22
N LEU A 584 6.78 -3.61 11.77
CA LEU A 584 6.90 -3.11 10.41
C LEU A 584 6.97 -4.26 9.39
N ASP A 585 7.75 -5.30 9.66
CA ASP A 585 7.90 -6.47 8.77
C ASP A 585 6.60 -7.28 8.61
N GLU A 586 5.77 -7.32 9.64
CA GLU A 586 4.49 -8.02 9.63
C GLU A 586 3.45 -7.34 8.72
N CYS A 587 3.50 -6.01 8.62
CA CYS A 587 2.55 -5.25 7.80
C CYS A 587 2.94 -5.19 6.32
N LEU A 588 4.21 -5.43 5.96
CA LEU A 588 4.65 -5.32 4.57
C LEU A 588 4.30 -6.55 3.73
N PRO A 589 3.89 -6.35 2.46
CA PRO A 589 3.60 -7.43 1.55
C PRO A 589 4.87 -8.23 1.24
N LYS A 590 4.72 -9.55 1.10
CA LYS A 590 5.77 -10.49 0.74
C LYS A 590 5.41 -11.20 -0.56
N ASP A 591 6.42 -11.62 -1.31
CA ASP A 591 6.23 -12.40 -2.52
C ASP A 591 5.67 -13.81 -2.23
N THR A 592 5.50 -14.63 -3.24
CA THR A 592 5.00 -16.01 -3.12
C THR A 592 5.90 -16.90 -2.28
N ASP A 593 7.19 -16.59 -2.23
CA ASP A 593 8.22 -17.34 -1.51
C ASP A 593 8.45 -16.81 -0.09
N GLY A 594 7.71 -15.75 0.30
CA GLY A 594 7.78 -15.13 1.62
C GLY A 594 8.88 -14.09 1.78
N ASN A 595 9.56 -13.69 0.69
CA ASN A 595 10.61 -12.68 0.72
C ASN A 595 10.03 -11.27 0.66
N LYS A 596 10.81 -10.28 1.14
CA LYS A 596 10.47 -8.86 1.01
C LYS A 596 10.44 -8.43 -0.44
N ILE A 597 9.44 -7.67 -0.82
CA ILE A 597 9.34 -7.07 -2.16
C ILE A 597 10.35 -5.92 -2.26
N SER A 598 11.21 -5.96 -3.27
CA SER A 598 12.20 -4.91 -3.50
C SER A 598 11.52 -3.55 -3.72
N GLY A 599 12.08 -2.47 -3.14
CA GLY A 599 11.52 -1.12 -3.26
C GLY A 599 10.28 -0.86 -2.39
N VAL A 600 9.89 -1.81 -1.51
CA VAL A 600 8.83 -1.62 -0.52
C VAL A 600 9.45 -1.65 0.88
N PHE A 601 9.25 -0.57 1.64
CA PHE A 601 9.76 -0.47 3.00
C PHE A 601 8.87 0.44 3.86
N ALA A 602 9.02 0.33 5.17
CA ALA A 602 8.25 1.12 6.13
C ALA A 602 9.14 1.72 7.20
N ILE A 603 8.73 2.86 7.74
CA ILE A 603 9.43 3.63 8.75
C ILE A 603 8.43 4.07 9.82
N PHE A 604 8.73 3.85 11.09
CA PHE A 604 8.13 4.56 12.20
C PHE A 604 8.95 5.81 12.53
N ALA A 605 8.30 6.95 12.63
CA ALA A 605 8.92 8.19 13.07
C ALA A 605 7.99 8.96 14.02
N ASN A 606 8.53 9.81 14.89
CA ASN A 606 7.73 10.70 15.71
C ASN A 606 7.41 12.02 14.96
N LYS A 607 6.59 12.88 15.55
CA LYS A 607 6.24 14.20 14.97
C LYS A 607 7.43 15.15 14.84
N ASP A 608 8.51 14.91 15.58
CA ASP A 608 9.76 15.65 15.49
C ASP A 608 10.67 15.12 14.37
N LYS A 609 10.17 14.22 13.50
CA LYS A 609 10.85 13.57 12.38
C LYS A 609 11.92 12.54 12.77
N GLN A 610 12.14 12.28 14.06
CA GLN A 610 13.10 11.28 14.50
C GLN A 610 12.62 9.88 14.11
N ILE A 611 13.49 9.10 13.50
CA ILE A 611 13.22 7.71 13.10
C ILE A 611 13.29 6.80 14.32
N ILE A 612 12.20 6.07 14.57
CA ILE A 612 12.07 5.10 15.64
C ILE A 612 12.53 3.70 15.16
N SER A 613 12.13 3.34 13.94
CA SER A 613 12.49 2.07 13.32
C SER A 613 12.31 2.14 11.81
N SER A 614 13.10 1.37 11.08
CA SER A 614 13.00 1.27 9.62
C SER A 614 13.30 -0.15 9.14
N THR A 615 12.54 -0.61 8.16
CA THR A 615 12.84 -1.88 7.45
C THR A 615 13.86 -1.71 6.33
N ASN A 616 14.28 -0.47 6.04
CA ASN A 616 15.34 -0.14 5.08
C ASN A 616 16.58 0.37 5.84
N SER A 617 17.69 -0.33 5.67
CA SER A 617 18.96 -0.03 6.36
C SER A 617 19.58 1.33 6.02
N SER A 618 19.12 1.99 4.95
CA SER A 618 19.56 3.36 4.62
C SER A 618 19.02 4.43 5.57
N PHE A 619 18.02 4.09 6.39
CA PHE A 619 17.40 4.97 7.38
C PHE A 619 17.72 4.47 8.79
N GLU A 620 18.71 5.09 9.41
CA GLU A 620 19.18 4.71 10.74
C GLU A 620 18.23 5.21 11.83
N VAL A 621 18.05 4.43 12.88
CA VAL A 621 17.34 4.82 14.10
C VAL A 621 18.00 6.06 14.69
N ASP A 622 17.21 6.97 15.26
CA ASP A 622 17.63 8.28 15.80
C ASP A 622 18.04 9.32 14.75
N SER A 623 18.12 8.96 13.46
CA SER A 623 18.27 9.96 12.38
C SER A 623 16.94 10.66 12.08
N TYR A 624 16.97 11.69 11.24
CA TYR A 624 15.79 12.48 10.91
C TYR A 624 15.30 12.16 9.49
N LEU A 625 14.00 11.90 9.36
CA LEU A 625 13.35 11.64 8.09
C LEU A 625 13.09 12.98 7.35
N ASN A 626 13.82 13.22 6.27
CA ASN A 626 13.72 14.46 5.50
C ASN A 626 12.57 14.41 4.50
N LEU A 627 11.36 14.65 4.97
CA LEU A 627 10.14 14.78 4.16
C LEU A 627 9.42 16.09 4.50
N GLU A 628 8.40 16.42 3.70
CA GLU A 628 7.60 17.64 3.87
C GLU A 628 6.94 17.72 5.27
N ASP A 629 7.01 18.89 5.89
CA ASP A 629 6.48 19.13 7.24
C ASP A 629 4.99 18.79 7.37
N LYS A 630 4.22 19.00 6.31
CA LYS A 630 2.77 18.68 6.32
C LYS A 630 2.44 17.24 6.69
N LEU A 631 3.33 16.28 6.39
CA LEU A 631 3.15 14.86 6.70
C LEU A 631 3.31 14.58 8.20
N PHE A 632 4.11 15.38 8.91
CA PHE A 632 4.34 15.25 10.35
C PHE A 632 3.33 16.02 11.20
N THR A 633 2.55 16.92 10.58
CA THR A 633 1.51 17.70 11.27
C THR A 633 0.13 17.02 11.28
N LEU A 634 0.04 15.79 10.81
CA LEU A 634 -1.19 15.00 10.85
C LEU A 634 -1.70 14.87 12.29
N LYS A 635 -3.01 15.08 12.47
CA LYS A 635 -3.68 14.83 13.74
C LYS A 635 -3.82 13.32 13.96
N ASN A 636 -4.07 12.93 15.21
CA ASN A 636 -4.32 11.53 15.54
C ASN A 636 -5.44 10.97 14.66
N ALA A 637 -5.26 9.74 14.23
CA ALA A 637 -6.12 9.01 13.29
C ALA A 637 -6.15 9.54 11.85
N GLN A 638 -5.52 10.66 11.54
CA GLN A 638 -5.43 11.14 10.16
C GLN A 638 -4.43 10.34 9.35
N GLN A 639 -4.74 10.22 8.09
CA GLN A 639 -3.91 9.55 7.09
C GLN A 639 -3.81 10.37 5.81
N SER A 640 -2.75 10.17 5.06
CA SER A 640 -2.50 10.82 3.77
C SER A 640 -1.70 9.89 2.87
N SER A 641 -1.77 10.11 1.58
CA SER A 641 -0.86 9.48 0.62
C SER A 641 -0.48 10.45 -0.48
N GLN A 642 0.75 10.39 -0.93
CA GLN A 642 1.27 11.23 -2.02
C GLN A 642 2.45 10.56 -2.71
N ILE A 643 2.80 11.06 -3.90
CA ILE A 643 4.02 10.65 -4.60
C ILE A 643 5.15 11.55 -4.13
N ILE A 644 6.28 10.94 -3.79
CA ILE A 644 7.49 11.64 -3.33
C ILE A 644 8.67 11.23 -4.22
N GLU A 645 9.47 12.20 -4.60
CA GLU A 645 10.76 11.98 -5.24
C GLU A 645 11.85 11.90 -4.17
N MET A 646 12.61 10.80 -4.17
CA MET A 646 13.71 10.58 -3.23
C MET A 646 14.77 9.68 -3.89
N ASP A 647 16.05 10.06 -3.79
CA ASP A 647 17.20 9.29 -4.31
C ASP A 647 17.04 8.86 -5.78
N ASN A 648 16.59 9.78 -6.61
CA ASN A 648 16.34 9.55 -8.04
C ASN A 648 15.28 8.44 -8.33
N ASN A 649 14.37 8.20 -7.38
CA ASN A 649 13.23 7.31 -7.53
C ASN A 649 11.93 8.05 -7.16
N TYR A 650 10.82 7.63 -7.75
CA TYR A 650 9.48 8.01 -7.33
C TYR A 650 8.91 6.92 -6.42
N TYR A 651 8.33 7.35 -5.31
CA TYR A 651 7.67 6.49 -4.33
C TYR A 651 6.23 6.94 -4.11
N ALA A 652 5.30 6.01 -4.08
CA ALA A 652 4.00 6.20 -3.44
C ALA A 652 4.20 6.05 -1.92
N VAL A 653 3.89 7.10 -1.19
CA VAL A 653 4.10 7.14 0.27
C VAL A 653 2.77 7.30 0.97
N GLY A 654 2.38 6.28 1.72
CA GLY A 654 1.24 6.32 2.63
C GLY A 654 1.70 6.67 4.03
N VAL A 655 0.95 7.54 4.69
CA VAL A 655 1.27 8.02 6.05
C VAL A 655 0.04 7.92 6.93
N LYS A 656 0.21 7.39 8.13
CA LYS A 656 -0.81 7.35 9.17
C LYS A 656 -0.24 7.82 10.49
N CYS A 657 -0.96 8.71 11.18
CA CYS A 657 -0.67 9.06 12.57
C CYS A 657 -1.39 8.10 13.51
N SER A 658 -0.77 7.79 14.65
CA SER A 658 -1.36 6.96 15.68
C SER A 658 -2.82 7.31 15.97
N ASN A 659 -3.66 6.29 16.07
CA ASN A 659 -5.07 6.42 16.46
C ASN A 659 -5.23 6.57 17.98
N GLY A 660 -4.21 6.12 18.74
CA GLY A 660 -4.35 5.66 20.10
C GLY A 660 -5.12 4.34 20.15
N TYR A 661 -5.09 3.70 21.28
CA TYR A 661 -5.81 2.45 21.53
C TYR A 661 -6.76 2.62 22.68
N ARG A 662 -7.98 2.12 22.51
CA ARG A 662 -8.96 2.11 23.57
C ARG A 662 -9.57 0.72 23.64
N GLU A 663 -9.24 0.01 24.68
CA GLU A 663 -9.91 -1.23 25.00
C GLU A 663 -11.37 -0.97 25.39
N TYR A 664 -12.20 -1.98 25.57
CA TYR A 664 -13.65 -1.93 25.87
C TYR A 664 -14.09 -0.98 26.98
N LYS A 665 -13.22 -0.11 27.45
CA LYS A 665 -13.42 0.73 28.60
C LYS A 665 -13.87 2.14 28.31
N SER A 666 -14.35 2.76 29.38
CA SER A 666 -14.80 4.13 29.44
C SER A 666 -13.78 5.13 28.87
N ARG A 667 -14.26 6.29 28.44
CA ARG A 667 -13.52 7.41 27.87
C ARG A 667 -12.32 7.94 28.70
N VAL A 668 -12.06 7.36 29.87
CA VAL A 668 -11.07 7.85 30.83
C VAL A 668 -9.65 7.33 30.55
N ASP A 669 -9.52 6.23 29.79
CA ASP A 669 -8.24 5.57 29.51
C ASP A 669 -7.92 5.64 28.01
N ASP A 670 -7.61 6.85 27.54
CA ASP A 670 -7.17 7.09 26.16
C ASP A 670 -5.64 7.01 26.08
N TYR A 671 -5.10 5.91 25.59
CA TYR A 671 -3.72 5.84 25.19
C TYR A 671 -3.51 6.65 23.90
N LYS A 672 -2.54 7.55 23.89
CA LYS A 672 -2.15 8.36 22.74
C LYS A 672 -0.64 8.43 22.65
N ASN A 673 -0.12 8.42 21.44
CA ASN A 673 1.28 8.70 21.16
C ASN A 673 1.40 9.59 19.90
N ASP A 674 2.59 10.01 19.57
CA ASP A 674 2.93 10.91 18.47
C ASP A 674 3.60 10.19 17.29
N VAL A 675 3.52 8.87 17.24
CA VAL A 675 4.16 8.05 16.21
C VAL A 675 3.35 8.11 14.92
N LEU A 676 4.09 8.23 13.81
CA LEU A 676 3.60 8.09 12.44
C LEU A 676 4.26 6.88 11.79
N CYS A 677 3.50 6.19 10.95
CA CYS A 677 4.05 5.19 10.05
C CYS A 677 4.06 5.72 8.62
N PHE A 678 5.20 5.57 7.97
CA PHE A 678 5.41 5.87 6.56
C PHE A 678 5.66 4.56 5.83
N VAL A 679 4.85 4.26 4.80
CA VAL A 679 5.06 3.11 3.93
C VAL A 679 5.38 3.60 2.53
N PHE A 680 6.54 3.19 2.04
CA PHE A 680 7.06 3.53 0.73
C PHE A 680 6.90 2.35 -0.22
N ILE A 681 6.32 2.61 -1.39
CA ILE A 681 6.21 1.66 -2.51
C ILE A 681 6.87 2.30 -3.71
N SER A 682 7.96 1.72 -4.23
CA SER A 682 8.68 2.25 -5.38
C SER A 682 7.79 2.23 -6.62
N ILE A 683 7.59 3.40 -7.24
CA ILE A 683 6.92 3.53 -8.53
C ILE A 683 7.90 3.25 -9.67
N GLY A 684 9.11 3.82 -9.60
CA GLY A 684 10.15 3.65 -10.63
C GLY A 684 11.27 4.67 -10.49
N LYS A 685 12.33 4.49 -11.27
CA LYS A 685 13.46 5.41 -11.31
C LYS A 685 13.11 6.66 -12.10
N LYS A 686 13.53 7.82 -11.61
CA LYS A 686 13.48 9.06 -12.37
C LYS A 686 14.54 9.01 -13.48
N GLU A 687 14.11 8.78 -14.71
CA GLU A 687 15.03 8.90 -15.83
C GLU A 687 15.46 10.35 -16.02
N SER A 688 16.76 10.57 -16.04
CA SER A 688 17.37 11.90 -16.30
C SER A 688 17.26 12.32 -17.76
N ASN A 689 16.71 11.50 -18.61
CA ASN A 689 16.61 11.75 -20.04
C ASN A 689 15.21 12.20 -20.44
N VAL A 690 15.15 13.43 -20.84
CA VAL A 690 14.14 14.14 -21.60
C VAL A 690 13.78 13.37 -22.90
N PHE A 691 13.21 12.17 -22.80
CA PHE A 691 12.85 11.38 -23.98
C PHE A 691 11.40 11.52 -24.42
N LEU A 692 10.62 12.27 -23.71
CA LEU A 692 9.27 12.57 -24.16
C LEU A 692 8.97 14.03 -23.80
N ASN A 693 9.32 14.91 -24.75
CA ASN A 693 8.70 16.23 -24.77
C ASN A 693 7.19 16.05 -24.66
N ASN A 694 6.59 16.93 -23.88
CA ASN A 694 5.15 17.10 -23.67
C ASN A 694 4.37 17.39 -24.97
N SER A 695 4.67 16.71 -26.05
CA SER A 695 3.69 16.58 -27.11
C SER A 695 2.65 15.54 -26.66
N THR A 696 1.78 15.88 -25.68
CA THR A 696 0.39 15.56 -25.90
C THR A 696 0.12 16.14 -27.29
N SER A 697 0.32 15.34 -28.34
CA SER A 697 -0.16 15.66 -29.66
C SER A 697 -1.68 15.69 -29.51
N LYS A 698 -2.21 16.83 -29.06
CA LYS A 698 -3.59 17.17 -29.31
C LYS A 698 -3.63 17.05 -30.83
N PHE A 699 -4.34 16.06 -31.35
CA PHE A 699 -4.56 15.97 -32.78
C PHE A 699 -5.20 17.29 -33.19
N LEU A 700 -4.37 18.16 -33.77
CA LEU A 700 -4.76 19.54 -33.98
C LEU A 700 -5.85 19.53 -35.04
N THR A 701 -7.02 19.97 -34.66
CA THR A 701 -8.11 20.32 -35.57
C THR A 701 -7.60 21.39 -36.52
N THR A 702 -7.89 21.24 -37.80
CA THR A 702 -7.50 22.18 -38.88
C THR A 702 -7.70 23.64 -38.46
N SER A 703 -6.74 24.51 -38.75
CA SER A 703 -6.79 25.95 -38.44
C SER A 703 -8.11 26.59 -38.89
N LYS A 704 -8.69 27.46 -38.07
CA LYS A 704 -9.93 28.21 -38.41
C LYS A 704 -9.71 29.35 -39.42
N SER A 705 -8.47 29.52 -39.94
CA SER A 705 -8.17 30.58 -40.88
C SER A 705 -9.01 30.41 -42.17
N LYS A 706 -9.70 31.43 -42.56
CA LYS A 706 -10.45 31.45 -43.82
C LYS A 706 -9.48 31.46 -44.97
N TYR A 707 -9.63 30.55 -45.90
CA TYR A 707 -8.88 30.52 -47.14
C TYR A 707 -9.18 31.72 -47.98
N THR A 708 -8.15 32.47 -48.36
CA THR A 708 -8.21 33.56 -49.34
C THR A 708 -7.43 33.21 -50.60
N PRO A 709 -7.66 33.80 -51.76
CA PRO A 709 -6.89 33.55 -53.00
C PRO A 709 -5.38 33.77 -52.86
N THR A 710 -4.97 34.52 -51.86
CA THR A 710 -3.54 34.86 -51.57
C THR A 710 -2.98 34.08 -50.37
N SER A 711 -3.67 33.01 -49.93
CA SER A 711 -3.22 32.17 -48.86
C SER A 711 -2.28 31.06 -49.35
N VAL A 712 -1.26 30.78 -48.55
CA VAL A 712 -0.30 29.67 -48.72
C VAL A 712 -0.52 28.62 -47.63
N GLU A 713 -0.53 27.37 -48.00
CA GLU A 713 -0.60 26.26 -47.03
C GLU A 713 0.80 25.74 -46.74
N LEU A 714 1.13 25.75 -45.48
CA LEU A 714 2.42 25.30 -44.95
C LEU A 714 2.25 24.01 -44.13
N ALA A 715 2.94 22.96 -44.54
CA ALA A 715 3.07 21.73 -43.77
C ALA A 715 4.11 21.92 -42.70
N THR A 716 3.71 21.90 -41.44
CA THR A 716 4.59 22.14 -40.30
C THR A 716 4.98 20.84 -39.61
N PHE A 717 6.20 20.83 -39.07
CA PHE A 717 6.78 19.72 -38.34
C PHE A 717 7.89 20.23 -37.41
N CYS A 718 8.21 19.44 -36.40
CA CYS A 718 9.32 19.74 -35.50
C CYS A 718 10.56 18.90 -35.83
N LEU A 719 11.70 19.54 -35.67
CA LEU A 719 13.00 18.90 -35.68
C LEU A 719 13.77 19.38 -34.44
N GLY A 720 13.83 18.53 -33.42
CA GLY A 720 14.24 18.96 -32.10
C GLY A 720 13.29 20.01 -31.54
N LYS A 721 13.81 21.12 -31.08
CA LYS A 721 13.02 22.22 -30.53
C LYS A 721 12.50 23.22 -31.57
N LYS A 722 12.90 23.05 -32.83
CA LYS A 722 12.58 24.00 -33.90
C LYS A 722 11.34 23.59 -34.68
N LEU A 723 10.43 24.53 -34.83
CA LEU A 723 9.28 24.40 -35.70
C LEU A 723 9.65 24.81 -37.12
N LEU A 724 9.57 23.88 -38.04
CA LEU A 724 9.89 24.04 -39.43
C LEU A 724 8.63 23.92 -40.29
N ALA A 725 8.66 24.47 -41.47
CA ALA A 725 7.58 24.42 -42.42
C ALA A 725 8.08 24.22 -43.84
N VAL A 726 7.30 23.53 -44.66
CA VAL A 726 7.48 23.45 -46.12
C VAL A 726 6.16 23.77 -46.82
N ASN A 727 6.20 24.25 -48.04
CA ASN A 727 4.98 24.46 -48.81
C ASN A 727 4.25 23.12 -49.01
N ALA A 728 2.96 23.05 -48.59
CA ALA A 728 2.20 21.82 -48.63
C ALA A 728 2.08 21.23 -50.05
N LYS A 729 2.12 22.06 -51.09
CA LYS A 729 2.15 21.63 -52.49
C LYS A 729 3.33 20.79 -52.85
N ASN A 730 4.47 21.00 -52.21
CA ASN A 730 5.71 20.27 -52.48
C ASN A 730 5.81 18.99 -51.65
N VAL A 731 4.89 18.75 -50.73
CA VAL A 731 4.89 17.53 -49.91
C VAL A 731 4.10 16.44 -50.61
N ILE A 732 4.71 15.25 -50.70
CA ILE A 732 4.01 14.06 -51.21
C ILE A 732 3.17 13.45 -50.10
N GLU A 733 3.83 12.97 -49.05
CA GLU A 733 3.24 12.40 -47.85
C GLU A 733 4.31 12.25 -46.75
N SER A 734 3.87 11.90 -45.56
CA SER A 734 4.74 11.43 -44.47
C SER A 734 4.60 9.93 -44.27
N ILE A 735 5.71 9.25 -44.05
CA ILE A 735 5.80 7.81 -43.77
C ILE A 735 6.53 7.59 -42.45
N GLY A 736 6.44 6.41 -41.87
CA GLY A 736 7.12 6.06 -40.63
C GLY A 736 8.60 5.79 -40.82
N ILE A 737 9.38 6.01 -39.78
CA ILE A 737 10.80 5.70 -39.78
C ILE A 737 11.07 4.19 -39.96
N GLU A 738 10.09 3.36 -39.63
CA GLU A 738 10.13 1.91 -39.79
C GLU A 738 10.29 1.47 -41.26
N GLU A 739 9.95 2.33 -42.23
CA GLU A 739 10.11 2.08 -43.64
C GLU A 739 11.52 2.41 -44.18
N LEU A 740 12.35 3.04 -43.30
CA LEU A 740 13.72 3.39 -43.68
C LEU A 740 14.61 2.14 -43.81
N GLN A 741 15.13 1.93 -45.00
CA GLN A 741 16.17 0.93 -45.25
C GLN A 741 17.53 1.58 -45.09
N THR A 742 18.23 1.22 -44.00
CA THR A 742 19.56 1.74 -43.71
C THR A 742 20.62 0.96 -44.55
N SER A 743 21.58 1.68 -45.12
CA SER A 743 22.72 1.08 -45.83
C SER A 743 23.82 0.66 -44.83
N ILE A 744 24.56 -0.39 -45.12
CA ILE A 744 25.55 -1.05 -44.25
C ILE A 744 26.79 -0.17 -43.97
N ASP A 745 27.06 0.86 -44.78
CA ASP A 745 28.27 1.70 -44.72
C ASP A 745 27.97 3.16 -44.37
N MET A 746 27.43 3.41 -43.15
CA MET A 746 27.10 4.77 -42.73
C MET A 746 28.04 5.30 -41.67
N ASP A 747 28.90 6.21 -42.03
CA ASP A 747 29.61 7.10 -41.12
C ASP A 747 28.61 8.01 -40.36
N LYS A 748 28.74 8.10 -39.05
CA LYS A 748 27.85 8.90 -38.21
C LYS A 748 27.76 10.40 -38.58
N LYS A 749 28.69 10.87 -39.41
CA LYS A 749 28.78 12.24 -39.90
C LYS A 749 28.04 12.52 -41.21
N ASN A 750 27.47 11.51 -41.85
CA ASN A 750 26.82 11.67 -43.13
C ASN A 750 25.35 12.07 -42.97
N HIS A 751 24.90 13.12 -43.65
CA HIS A 751 23.50 13.58 -43.67
C HIS A 751 22.55 12.55 -44.30
N PHE A 752 23.03 11.71 -45.17
CA PHE A 752 22.27 10.60 -45.76
C PHE A 752 22.09 9.49 -44.74
N LYS A 753 20.83 9.09 -44.48
CA LYS A 753 20.48 8.09 -43.46
C LYS A 753 19.93 6.77 -44.01
N GLY A 754 19.67 6.73 -45.31
CA GLY A 754 19.18 5.54 -46.01
C GLY A 754 18.22 5.87 -47.13
N MET A 755 17.46 4.88 -47.57
CA MET A 755 16.47 5.02 -48.61
C MET A 755 15.15 4.42 -48.21
N VAL A 756 14.07 4.91 -48.80
CA VAL A 756 12.72 4.36 -48.71
C VAL A 756 12.21 4.05 -50.10
N LEU A 757 11.42 3.00 -50.22
CA LEU A 757 10.76 2.65 -51.48
C LEU A 757 9.34 3.31 -51.46
N HIS A 758 9.12 4.26 -52.36
CA HIS A 758 7.83 4.91 -52.49
C HIS A 758 7.32 4.82 -53.92
N LYS A 759 6.16 4.20 -54.15
CA LYS A 759 5.58 4.00 -55.50
C LYS A 759 6.59 3.54 -56.56
N ASP A 760 7.32 2.48 -56.25
CA ASP A 760 8.36 1.89 -57.07
C ASP A 760 9.59 2.79 -57.36
N LYS A 761 9.73 3.91 -56.65
CA LYS A 761 10.90 4.79 -56.69
C LYS A 761 11.69 4.72 -55.41
N LEU A 762 13.01 4.60 -55.49
CA LEU A 762 13.90 4.72 -54.33
C LEU A 762 14.12 6.21 -54.03
N VAL A 763 13.76 6.62 -52.82
CA VAL A 763 13.90 8.00 -52.34
C VAL A 763 14.96 8.08 -51.26
N SER A 764 15.96 8.95 -51.44
CA SER A 764 17.04 9.19 -50.47
C SER A 764 16.47 9.94 -49.24
N VAL A 765 16.87 9.49 -48.04
CA VAL A 765 16.43 10.08 -46.77
C VAL A 765 17.56 10.79 -46.08
N LEU A 766 17.31 12.05 -45.67
CA LEU A 766 18.30 12.98 -45.13
C LEU A 766 17.94 13.41 -43.69
N ASP A 767 18.99 13.55 -42.88
CA ASP A 767 18.97 14.24 -41.60
C ASP A 767 19.44 15.68 -41.84
N ILE A 768 18.55 16.63 -41.67
CA ILE A 768 18.82 18.03 -41.95
C ILE A 768 19.13 18.89 -40.70
N ARG A 769 19.32 18.29 -39.51
CA ARG A 769 19.57 19.03 -38.27
C ARG A 769 20.71 20.02 -38.39
N ASP A 770 21.82 19.65 -38.94
CA ASP A 770 22.98 20.52 -39.16
C ASP A 770 22.70 21.73 -40.06
N PHE A 771 21.79 21.57 -41.03
CA PHE A 771 21.43 22.62 -41.98
C PHE A 771 20.47 23.66 -41.38
N VAL A 772 19.85 23.35 -40.25
CA VAL A 772 18.97 24.23 -39.50
C VAL A 772 19.57 24.63 -38.15
N ASN A 773 20.87 24.34 -37.92
CA ASN A 773 21.57 24.59 -36.66
C ASN A 773 20.86 24.01 -35.44
N GLU A 774 20.36 22.79 -35.54
CA GLU A 774 19.82 22.05 -34.42
C GLU A 774 20.85 21.03 -33.91
N GLU A 775 21.05 20.98 -32.58
CA GLU A 775 21.99 20.02 -31.99
C GLU A 775 21.55 18.59 -32.24
N ILE A 776 22.50 17.73 -32.59
CA ILE A 776 22.25 16.29 -32.69
C ILE A 776 22.13 15.73 -31.27
N THR A 777 20.95 15.84 -30.71
CA THR A 777 20.58 15.27 -29.43
C THR A 777 20.14 13.79 -29.61
N ASN A 778 20.01 13.06 -28.49
CA ASN A 778 19.45 11.70 -28.51
C ASN A 778 17.94 11.67 -28.82
N GLU A 779 17.38 12.78 -29.32
CA GLU A 779 15.96 12.85 -29.67
C GLU A 779 15.62 11.89 -30.81
N LYS A 780 14.60 11.07 -30.62
CA LYS A 780 14.21 10.05 -31.57
C LYS A 780 13.45 10.66 -32.74
N LEU A 781 14.04 10.61 -33.94
CA LEU A 781 13.32 10.93 -35.16
C LEU A 781 12.28 9.83 -35.44
N THR A 782 11.06 10.18 -35.74
CA THR A 782 9.93 9.22 -35.81
C THR A 782 9.25 9.14 -37.18
N ASN A 783 9.39 10.20 -37.99
CA ASN A 783 8.74 10.30 -39.29
C ASN A 783 9.68 10.73 -40.39
N ILE A 784 9.32 10.40 -41.63
CA ILE A 784 9.99 10.84 -42.85
C ILE A 784 8.97 11.62 -43.67
N ILE A 785 9.25 12.85 -44.01
CA ILE A 785 8.44 13.65 -44.92
C ILE A 785 9.03 13.54 -46.34
N LEU A 786 8.24 13.05 -47.29
CA LEU A 786 8.64 12.98 -48.69
C LEU A 786 8.24 14.30 -49.36
N VAL A 787 9.24 14.98 -49.90
CA VAL A 787 9.08 16.26 -50.61
C VAL A 787 9.55 16.19 -52.04
N GLU A 788 8.83 16.85 -52.93
CA GLU A 788 9.19 16.94 -54.37
C GLU A 788 9.55 18.38 -54.71
N TYR A 789 10.47 18.54 -55.62
CA TYR A 789 10.88 19.85 -56.16
C TYR A 789 11.40 19.69 -57.61
N ASP A 790 11.18 20.73 -58.43
CA ASP A 790 11.66 20.84 -59.78
C ASP A 790 13.03 21.48 -59.86
N LYS A 791 13.98 20.80 -60.49
CA LYS A 791 15.28 21.31 -60.82
C LYS A 791 15.62 20.95 -62.27
N ASP A 792 15.97 21.93 -63.08
CA ASP A 792 16.33 21.79 -64.50
C ASP A 792 15.25 21.01 -65.33
N ASN A 793 13.96 21.22 -65.00
CA ASN A 793 12.79 20.50 -65.55
C ASN A 793 12.74 18.98 -65.25
N ILE A 794 13.42 18.57 -64.19
CA ILE A 794 13.40 17.20 -63.66
C ILE A 794 12.79 17.23 -62.29
N GLU A 795 11.79 16.39 -62.04
CA GLU A 795 11.21 16.18 -60.73
C GLU A 795 12.17 15.37 -59.85
N HIS A 796 12.56 15.93 -58.73
CA HIS A 796 13.34 15.30 -57.68
C HIS A 796 12.49 15.03 -56.48
N CYS A 797 12.75 13.89 -55.78
CA CYS A 797 12.09 13.55 -54.57
C CYS A 797 13.14 13.23 -53.48
N VAL A 798 12.95 13.78 -52.28
CA VAL A 798 13.81 13.55 -51.12
C VAL A 798 12.97 13.35 -49.84
N GLY A 799 13.44 12.45 -48.98
CA GLY A 799 12.86 12.24 -47.63
C GLY A 799 13.61 13.05 -46.58
N ILE A 800 12.91 13.70 -45.71
CA ILE A 800 13.44 14.47 -44.57
C ILE A 800 13.03 13.80 -43.27
N LEU A 801 14.00 13.42 -42.44
CA LEU A 801 13.76 12.88 -41.11
C LEU A 801 13.31 14.00 -40.17
N VAL A 802 12.21 13.76 -39.41
CA VAL A 802 11.63 14.75 -38.49
C VAL A 802 11.26 14.10 -37.14
N SER A 803 11.21 14.89 -36.08
CA SER A 803 10.87 14.44 -34.73
C SER A 803 9.36 14.25 -34.55
N SER A 804 8.55 15.20 -35.01
CA SER A 804 7.09 15.15 -34.96
C SER A 804 6.45 15.88 -36.12
N LEU A 805 5.23 15.48 -36.46
CA LEU A 805 4.38 16.18 -37.41
C LEU A 805 3.47 17.14 -36.61
N GLU A 806 3.33 18.36 -37.14
CA GLU A 806 2.46 19.38 -36.55
C GLU A 806 1.22 19.60 -37.45
N THR A 807 0.73 20.81 -37.60
CA THR A 807 -0.44 21.10 -38.43
C THR A 807 -0.08 21.41 -39.89
N VAL A 808 -1.08 21.36 -40.80
CA VAL A 808 -1.01 22.06 -42.06
C VAL A 808 -1.73 23.39 -41.88
N SER A 809 -0.95 24.47 -41.82
CA SER A 809 -1.44 25.81 -41.49
C SER A 809 -1.66 26.67 -42.73
N VAL A 810 -2.78 27.37 -42.77
CA VAL A 810 -3.10 28.34 -43.83
C VAL A 810 -2.63 29.72 -43.37
N VAL A 811 -1.70 30.32 -44.10
CA VAL A 811 -1.15 31.64 -43.80
C VAL A 811 -1.29 32.59 -44.98
N GLU A 812 -1.46 33.87 -44.76
CA GLU A 812 -1.44 34.86 -45.84
C GLU A 812 0.00 35.06 -46.36
N GLU A 813 0.18 35.07 -47.68
CA GLU A 813 1.48 35.25 -48.31
C GLU A 813 2.22 36.50 -47.76
N LYS A 814 1.49 37.55 -47.40
CA LYS A 814 2.02 38.78 -46.79
C LYS A 814 2.60 38.60 -45.41
N SER A 815 2.21 37.53 -44.67
CA SER A 815 2.71 37.24 -43.33
C SER A 815 4.07 36.52 -43.37
N ILE A 816 4.47 36.01 -44.52
CA ILE A 816 5.73 35.29 -44.71
C ILE A 816 6.87 36.34 -44.85
N GLN A 817 7.76 36.39 -43.91
CA GLN A 817 8.87 37.33 -43.93
C GLN A 817 10.14 36.66 -44.46
N HIS A 818 10.58 37.09 -45.62
CA HIS A 818 11.83 36.62 -46.19
C HIS A 818 13.03 37.16 -45.41
N ILE A 819 13.95 36.24 -45.08
CA ILE A 819 15.17 36.62 -44.35
C ILE A 819 16.24 37.04 -45.39
N GLN A 820 16.81 38.22 -45.24
CA GLN A 820 17.87 38.67 -46.11
C GLN A 820 19.11 37.78 -45.99
N ASN A 821 19.70 37.39 -47.12
CA ASN A 821 20.82 36.46 -47.18
C ASN A 821 22.06 36.85 -46.31
N HIS A 822 22.20 38.10 -45.94
CA HIS A 822 23.27 38.55 -45.05
C HIS A 822 23.15 38.11 -43.59
N PHE A 823 21.97 37.72 -43.14
CA PHE A 823 21.71 37.24 -41.78
C PHE A 823 21.71 35.70 -41.68
N LEU A 824 21.70 35.04 -42.82
CA LEU A 824 21.71 33.56 -42.87
C LEU A 824 23.17 33.11 -43.09
N GLY A 825 23.65 32.19 -42.23
CA GLY A 825 24.94 31.52 -42.42
C GLY A 825 25.00 30.79 -43.77
N THR A 826 26.17 30.65 -44.38
CA THR A 826 26.36 29.87 -45.59
C THR A 826 25.96 28.41 -45.38
N GLY A 827 24.97 27.92 -46.13
CA GLY A 827 24.51 26.52 -46.06
C GLY A 827 23.26 26.28 -45.27
N THR A 828 22.51 27.31 -44.86
CA THR A 828 21.21 27.16 -44.22
C THR A 828 20.08 26.87 -45.25
N LEU A 829 19.15 26.01 -44.91
CA LEU A 829 17.97 25.71 -45.73
C LEU A 829 16.80 26.68 -45.46
N VAL A 830 16.86 27.51 -44.44
CA VAL A 830 15.79 28.44 -44.06
C VAL A 830 15.76 29.62 -45.04
N GLU A 831 14.64 29.95 -45.65
CA GLU A 831 14.45 31.08 -46.56
C GLU A 831 13.58 32.18 -45.94
N SER A 832 12.64 31.84 -45.09
CA SER A 832 11.69 32.79 -44.49
C SER A 832 11.19 32.31 -43.14
N ILE A 833 10.57 33.24 -42.41
CA ILE A 833 9.87 32.94 -41.15
C ILE A 833 8.41 33.38 -41.25
N VAL A 834 7.58 32.70 -40.50
CA VAL A 834 6.15 32.99 -40.45
C VAL A 834 5.61 32.73 -39.05
N GLU A 835 4.70 33.60 -38.62
CA GLU A 835 3.96 33.40 -37.39
C GLU A 835 2.75 32.50 -37.64
N ILE A 836 2.66 31.39 -36.93
CA ILE A 836 1.55 30.47 -36.99
C ILE A 836 0.77 30.62 -35.69
N ASN A 837 -0.48 31.04 -35.83
CA ASN A 837 -1.40 31.20 -34.72
C ASN A 837 -2.12 29.86 -34.46
N ASP A 838 -1.75 29.18 -33.40
CA ASP A 838 -2.46 28.02 -32.87
C ASP A 838 -3.44 28.46 -31.78
N PHE A 839 -4.47 27.63 -31.47
CA PHE A 839 -5.58 27.97 -30.57
C PHE A 839 -5.15 28.53 -29.19
N GLU A 840 -3.95 28.25 -28.75
CA GLU A 840 -3.46 28.62 -27.42
C GLU A 840 -2.19 29.48 -27.41
N ASN A 841 -1.36 29.45 -28.47
CA ASN A 841 -0.11 30.18 -28.53
C ASN A 841 0.29 30.55 -29.97
N SER A 842 0.92 31.69 -30.14
CA SER A 842 1.58 32.06 -31.39
C SER A 842 2.98 31.45 -31.42
N LYS A 843 3.30 30.69 -32.47
CA LYS A 843 4.61 30.05 -32.71
C LYS A 843 5.23 30.59 -34.00
N VAL A 844 6.54 30.78 -34.00
CA VAL A 844 7.29 31.16 -35.22
C VAL A 844 7.82 29.90 -35.89
N ALA A 845 7.40 29.63 -37.14
CA ALA A 845 7.92 28.58 -37.97
C ALA A 845 8.95 29.07 -38.97
N MET A 846 9.97 28.26 -39.19
CA MET A 846 11.00 28.53 -40.21
C MET A 846 10.64 27.81 -41.49
N VAL A 847 10.45 28.53 -42.57
CA VAL A 847 10.09 27.94 -43.88
C VAL A 847 11.36 27.55 -44.63
N LEU A 848 11.39 26.29 -45.08
CA LEU A 848 12.53 25.70 -45.75
C LEU A 848 12.41 25.87 -47.27
N ASP A 849 13.55 26.27 -47.89
CA ASP A 849 13.73 26.18 -49.34
C ASP A 849 14.29 24.80 -49.72
N ILE A 850 13.46 23.92 -50.21
CA ILE A 850 13.81 22.52 -50.56
C ILE A 850 14.79 22.46 -51.71
N LYS A 851 14.77 23.39 -52.65
CA LYS A 851 15.69 23.45 -53.78
C LYS A 851 17.17 23.60 -53.35
N LYS A 852 17.41 24.25 -52.25
CA LYS A 852 18.76 24.42 -51.66
C LYS A 852 19.33 23.11 -51.05
N ILE A 853 18.57 22.05 -50.89
CA ILE A 853 19.06 20.79 -50.35
C ILE A 853 20.19 20.25 -51.23
N ASP A 854 19.96 20.17 -52.52
CA ASP A 854 20.98 19.68 -53.48
C ASP A 854 22.23 20.57 -53.52
N GLU A 855 22.04 21.87 -53.47
CA GLU A 855 23.17 22.84 -53.53
C GLU A 855 24.08 22.73 -52.33
N ASN A 856 23.48 22.47 -51.15
CA ASN A 856 24.23 22.35 -49.92
C ASN A 856 24.85 20.96 -49.71
N LEU A 857 24.25 19.91 -50.22
CA LEU A 857 24.84 18.58 -50.22
C LEU A 857 26.09 18.50 -51.14
N THR A 858 26.04 19.13 -52.32
CA THR A 858 27.18 19.14 -53.26
C THR A 858 28.35 20.04 -52.81
N LYS A 859 28.12 21.02 -51.97
CA LYS A 859 29.15 21.94 -51.40
C LYS A 859 29.86 21.37 -50.15
N ARG A 860 29.32 20.34 -49.52
CA ARG A 860 29.89 19.72 -48.29
C ARG A 860 30.44 18.31 -48.48
N ILE A 861 30.34 17.78 -49.70
CA ILE A 861 31.11 16.61 -50.19
C ILE A 861 32.41 17.10 -50.80
#